data_d045858f4949c3b00a799978f63f6bd8
#
_entry.id   d045858f4949c3b00a799978f63f6bd8
#
_cell.length_a   1.000
_cell.length_b   1.000
_cell.length_c   1.000
_cell.angle_alpha   90.00
_cell.angle_beta   90.00
_cell.angle_gamma   90.00
#
_symmetry.space_group_name_H-M   'P 1'
#
loop_
_entity.id
_entity.type
_entity.pdbx_description
1 polymer ?
#
loop_
_entity_poly.entity_id
_entity_poly.type
_entity_poly.pdbx_seq_one_letter_code
_entity_poly.pdbx_strand_id
1 'polypeptide(L)'
;EVEAFTRALAGALGVPAGGSAPDESRAKWLAGLAKDLREHRGSSVVIAGESQPPSVHAIAHAMNQALGNVGATVTYTDPVEANPVDSTASLKELVADMNAGQVDVLLILGGNPVYNAPADLDFALAMGKVPLRIHLSLYKDETSELCHWHVQEAHYLESWSDARAYDGTVSIIQPLIAPLYSGKSAHEVLAAFMGQPERTGYDIVREYWQRRFSAGGQEPPISSPTPTQTATQASSTVSLTINAPANPTDTGFEQFWRKSLHDGFVANTALQPKNFALRADLFAQLSNAQPSTPNPQLEIVFRPDPTIHDGRFANNGWLQELPKPLSKLTWDNAAIISPRTAASLDVGKRMGDIATNVMGRIGGEILADQIELEYRGRKVIAPVFIQPGHPDGVVTVHLGYGRQVAGRVGTGAGFNAYSIRTSDAPWFGSGVQVAKTGGTYSLATTQSHHLIDASEVGPRDIVRSGTLEEYKKHPTLAPEAEHESGEHASLYPSFEYKDYAWGMAIDLNACIGCSACVVACVAENNIPVVGKEQVARSREMHWLRVDAYYKGGYTSPETYFQPVPCQQCENAPCEVVCPVAATAHSAEGLNDMTYNRCVGTRYCSNNCPYKVRRFNFLLYQDFYTASLKMMRNPNVSVRSRGVMEKCTYCVQRIQKAKIESEKEGRRVRDGEITPACAQACPVEAIVFGDINNRESRVAKLKSEKRNYSLLGELNTKPRTTYLAAVRNPNPELSGGSN
;
A
#
# COMPACT_ATOMS: atom_id res chain seq x y z
N GLU A 1 -19.07 -17.92 3.23
CA GLU A 1 -18.12 -19.04 3.21
C GLU A 1 -17.04 -18.93 4.29
N VAL A 2 -16.40 -17.74 4.51
CA VAL A 2 -15.33 -17.56 5.50
C VAL A 2 -15.79 -17.93 6.90
N GLU A 3 -16.96 -17.47 7.34
CA GLU A 3 -17.47 -17.79 8.67
C GLU A 3 -17.74 -19.30 8.85
N ALA A 4 -18.36 -19.95 7.86
CA ALA A 4 -18.62 -21.39 7.90
C ALA A 4 -17.32 -22.19 7.99
N PHE A 5 -16.30 -21.83 7.21
CA PHE A 5 -14.97 -22.44 7.29
C PHE A 5 -14.31 -22.22 8.65
N THR A 6 -14.37 -20.98 9.18
CA THR A 6 -13.80 -20.63 10.49
C THR A 6 -14.45 -21.44 11.61
N ARG A 7 -15.78 -21.63 11.59
CA ARG A 7 -16.51 -22.45 12.55
C ARG A 7 -16.10 -23.93 12.47
N ALA A 8 -15.96 -24.46 11.25
CA ALA A 8 -15.51 -25.83 11.04
C ALA A 8 -14.07 -26.05 11.53
N LEU A 9 -13.16 -25.13 11.25
CA LEU A 9 -11.78 -25.17 11.75
C LEU A 9 -11.72 -25.09 13.28
N ALA A 10 -12.51 -24.21 13.89
CA ALA A 10 -12.63 -24.09 15.33
C ALA A 10 -13.09 -25.41 15.98
N GLY A 11 -14.13 -26.03 15.42
CA GLY A 11 -14.60 -27.34 15.85
C GLY A 11 -13.51 -28.41 15.75
N ALA A 12 -12.76 -28.46 14.65
CA ALA A 12 -11.62 -29.36 14.49
C ALA A 12 -10.52 -29.11 15.52
N LEU A 13 -10.34 -27.89 16.02
CA LEU A 13 -9.38 -27.52 17.07
C LEU A 13 -9.93 -27.70 18.51
N GLY A 14 -11.18 -28.18 18.66
CA GLY A 14 -11.81 -28.38 19.96
C GLY A 14 -12.51 -27.16 20.55
N VAL A 15 -12.73 -26.10 19.73
CA VAL A 15 -13.47 -24.89 20.14
C VAL A 15 -14.94 -25.06 19.76
N PRO A 16 -15.91 -24.94 20.69
CA PRO A 16 -17.33 -25.22 20.46
C PRO A 16 -18.05 -24.05 19.72
N ALA A 17 -17.57 -23.71 18.51
CA ALA A 17 -18.09 -22.57 17.75
C ALA A 17 -19.39 -22.86 16.96
N GLY A 18 -19.92 -24.08 17.03
CA GLY A 18 -21.06 -24.53 16.23
C GLY A 18 -20.80 -24.41 14.72
N GLY A 19 -20.97 -25.44 13.96
CA GLY A 19 -20.79 -25.40 12.50
C GLY A 19 -21.07 -26.79 11.89
N SER A 20 -21.59 -26.79 10.66
CA SER A 20 -21.69 -27.97 9.85
C SER A 20 -20.34 -28.36 9.28
N ALA A 21 -20.12 -29.64 9.03
CA ALA A 21 -18.96 -30.14 8.32
C ALA A 21 -18.84 -29.40 6.95
N PRO A 22 -17.65 -29.02 6.50
CA PRO A 22 -17.45 -28.51 5.18
C PRO A 22 -17.80 -29.54 4.11
N ASP A 23 -17.98 -29.08 2.87
CA ASP A 23 -18.11 -29.99 1.73
C ASP A 23 -16.86 -30.88 1.57
N GLU A 24 -16.98 -32.00 0.87
CA GLU A 24 -15.89 -32.97 0.69
C GLU A 24 -14.62 -32.34 0.12
N SER A 25 -14.76 -31.33 -0.75
CA SER A 25 -13.62 -30.66 -1.39
C SER A 25 -12.74 -29.91 -0.38
N ARG A 26 -13.34 -29.38 0.68
CA ARG A 26 -12.65 -28.58 1.72
C ARG A 26 -12.28 -29.41 2.96
N ALA A 27 -12.89 -30.61 3.12
CA ALA A 27 -12.66 -31.47 4.29
C ALA A 27 -11.18 -31.85 4.42
N LYS A 28 -10.53 -32.24 3.32
CA LYS A 28 -9.12 -32.62 3.30
C LYS A 28 -8.22 -31.43 3.69
N TRP A 29 -8.50 -30.26 3.14
CA TRP A 29 -7.74 -29.02 3.43
C TRP A 29 -7.91 -28.60 4.90
N LEU A 30 -9.13 -28.67 5.42
CA LEU A 30 -9.42 -28.38 6.83
C LEU A 30 -8.69 -29.33 7.79
N ALA A 31 -8.66 -30.64 7.47
CA ALA A 31 -7.97 -31.63 8.28
C ALA A 31 -6.45 -31.38 8.33
N GLY A 32 -5.83 -31.11 7.16
CA GLY A 32 -4.40 -30.79 7.07
C GLY A 32 -4.05 -29.50 7.86
N LEU A 33 -4.85 -28.44 7.70
CA LEU A 33 -4.64 -27.18 8.43
C LEU A 33 -4.81 -27.35 9.95
N ALA A 34 -5.85 -28.08 10.39
CA ALA A 34 -6.08 -28.34 11.80
C ALA A 34 -4.95 -29.18 12.44
N LYS A 35 -4.37 -30.11 11.69
CA LYS A 35 -3.21 -30.90 12.11
C LYS A 35 -1.99 -30.00 12.27
N ASP A 36 -1.67 -29.19 11.25
CA ASP A 36 -0.54 -28.27 11.24
C ASP A 36 -0.60 -27.27 12.42
N LEU A 37 -1.76 -26.66 12.65
CA LEU A 37 -1.96 -25.75 13.79
C LEU A 37 -1.77 -26.44 15.16
N ARG A 38 -2.17 -27.72 15.28
CA ARG A 38 -1.94 -28.48 16.53
C ARG A 38 -0.47 -28.81 16.75
N GLU A 39 0.28 -29.10 15.70
CA GLU A 39 1.73 -29.37 15.75
C GLU A 39 2.53 -28.10 16.08
N HIS A 40 1.99 -26.91 15.74
CA HIS A 40 2.61 -25.60 15.95
C HIS A 40 1.94 -24.80 17.08
N ARG A 41 1.50 -25.44 18.15
CA ARG A 41 0.93 -24.77 19.33
C ARG A 41 1.92 -23.80 19.95
N GLY A 42 1.46 -22.59 20.31
CA GLY A 42 2.29 -21.54 20.90
C GLY A 42 3.30 -20.88 19.93
N SER A 43 3.36 -21.35 18.67
CA SER A 43 4.25 -20.80 17.63
C SER A 43 3.49 -20.45 16.33
N SER A 44 2.18 -20.57 16.33
CA SER A 44 1.27 -20.20 15.24
C SER A 44 0.45 -18.96 15.59
N VAL A 45 -0.33 -18.46 14.65
CA VAL A 45 -1.32 -17.39 14.87
C VAL A 45 -2.49 -17.56 13.93
N VAL A 46 -3.71 -17.33 14.43
CA VAL A 46 -4.95 -17.30 13.62
C VAL A 46 -5.46 -15.85 13.61
N ILE A 47 -5.53 -15.25 12.43
CA ILE A 47 -5.92 -13.85 12.24
C ILE A 47 -7.15 -13.79 11.34
N ALA A 48 -8.22 -13.14 11.82
CA ALA A 48 -9.35 -12.75 10.98
C ALA A 48 -9.00 -11.49 10.20
N GLY A 49 -9.38 -11.43 8.92
CA GLY A 49 -9.24 -10.18 8.14
C GLY A 49 -10.13 -9.09 8.74
N GLU A 50 -9.65 -7.84 8.73
CA GLU A 50 -10.32 -6.69 9.38
C GLU A 50 -11.77 -6.48 8.94
N SER A 51 -12.10 -6.83 7.71
CA SER A 51 -13.44 -6.71 7.14
C SER A 51 -14.41 -7.83 7.54
N GLN A 52 -13.94 -8.85 8.28
CA GLN A 52 -14.78 -9.98 8.67
C GLN A 52 -15.75 -9.61 9.80
N PRO A 53 -16.90 -10.32 9.92
CA PRO A 53 -17.85 -10.07 11.00
C PRO A 53 -17.25 -10.30 12.40
N PRO A 54 -17.77 -9.66 13.44
CA PRO A 54 -17.32 -9.85 14.81
C PRO A 54 -17.27 -11.31 15.27
N SER A 55 -18.18 -12.15 14.74
CA SER A 55 -18.21 -13.60 14.99
C SER A 55 -16.92 -14.29 14.56
N VAL A 56 -16.39 -13.96 13.38
CA VAL A 56 -15.15 -14.55 12.85
C VAL A 56 -13.95 -14.12 13.70
N HIS A 57 -13.88 -12.86 14.11
CA HIS A 57 -12.83 -12.37 15.03
C HIS A 57 -12.88 -13.09 16.37
N ALA A 58 -14.06 -13.20 16.96
CA ALA A 58 -14.23 -13.88 18.25
C ALA A 58 -13.80 -15.35 18.19
N ILE A 59 -14.14 -16.06 17.12
CA ILE A 59 -13.73 -17.45 16.89
C ILE A 59 -12.22 -17.54 16.69
N ALA A 60 -11.59 -16.62 15.95
CA ALA A 60 -10.14 -16.58 15.78
C ALA A 60 -9.41 -16.38 17.12
N HIS A 61 -9.88 -15.50 17.98
CA HIS A 61 -9.37 -15.35 19.34
C HIS A 61 -9.53 -16.62 20.19
N ALA A 62 -10.67 -17.30 20.08
CA ALA A 62 -10.90 -18.57 20.78
C ALA A 62 -9.93 -19.67 20.29
N MET A 63 -9.66 -19.76 19.00
CA MET A 63 -8.67 -20.67 18.44
C MET A 63 -7.26 -20.36 18.94
N ASN A 64 -6.86 -19.09 18.96
CA ASN A 64 -5.55 -18.68 19.50
C ASN A 64 -5.40 -19.07 20.98
N GLN A 65 -6.45 -18.93 21.78
CA GLN A 65 -6.44 -19.36 23.18
C GLN A 65 -6.29 -20.88 23.27
N ALA A 66 -7.09 -21.65 22.50
CA ALA A 66 -7.03 -23.12 22.48
C ALA A 66 -5.67 -23.64 22.03
N LEU A 67 -5.01 -22.94 21.10
CA LEU A 67 -3.67 -23.28 20.60
C LEU A 67 -2.52 -22.84 21.50
N GLY A 68 -2.79 -22.11 22.61
CA GLY A 68 -1.75 -21.60 23.48
C GLY A 68 -0.92 -20.45 22.87
N ASN A 69 -1.47 -19.77 21.89
CA ASN A 69 -0.82 -18.66 21.20
C ASN A 69 -0.84 -17.35 22.01
N VAL A 70 -1.84 -17.22 22.92
CA VAL A 70 -1.97 -16.04 23.78
C VAL A 70 -0.82 -15.99 24.79
N GLY A 71 -0.12 -14.87 24.84
CA GLY A 71 1.11 -14.72 25.62
C GLY A 71 2.39 -15.16 24.92
N ALA A 72 2.28 -15.86 23.76
CA ALA A 72 3.41 -16.29 22.95
C ALA A 72 3.49 -15.52 21.62
N THR A 73 2.51 -15.68 20.74
CA THR A 73 2.43 -15.01 19.44
C THR A 73 1.34 -13.95 19.37
N VAL A 74 0.40 -13.96 20.32
CA VAL A 74 -0.71 -12.99 20.44
C VAL A 74 -0.63 -12.32 21.80
N THR A 75 -0.57 -11.00 21.82
CA THR A 75 -0.59 -10.21 23.05
C THR A 75 -1.78 -9.25 22.99
N TYR A 76 -2.53 -9.16 24.08
CA TYR A 76 -3.64 -8.20 24.22
C TYR A 76 -3.21 -7.02 25.08
N THR A 77 -3.65 -5.83 24.71
CA THR A 77 -3.46 -4.59 25.46
C THR A 77 -4.80 -3.86 25.58
N ASP A 78 -4.81 -2.76 26.32
CA ASP A 78 -5.92 -1.81 26.22
C ASP A 78 -6.01 -1.23 24.80
N PRO A 79 -7.20 -0.79 24.35
CA PRO A 79 -7.33 -0.04 23.11
C PRO A 79 -6.46 1.22 23.13
N VAL A 80 -5.85 1.54 21.99
CA VAL A 80 -5.05 2.78 21.84
C VAL A 80 -5.93 4.02 21.71
N GLU A 81 -7.21 3.83 21.40
CA GLU A 81 -8.22 4.88 21.30
C GLU A 81 -8.61 5.38 22.68
N ALA A 82 -8.62 6.71 22.85
CA ALA A 82 -8.96 7.34 24.12
C ALA A 82 -10.42 7.10 24.53
N ASN A 83 -11.33 7.01 23.57
CA ASN A 83 -12.75 6.74 23.78
C ASN A 83 -13.25 5.77 22.68
N PRO A 84 -13.09 4.46 22.86
CA PRO A 84 -13.54 3.47 21.88
C PRO A 84 -15.07 3.50 21.75
N VAL A 85 -15.54 3.77 20.53
CA VAL A 85 -16.99 3.80 20.21
C VAL A 85 -17.25 3.05 18.91
N ASP A 86 -18.50 2.58 18.73
CA ASP A 86 -18.95 2.16 17.40
C ASP A 86 -19.10 3.40 16.50
N SER A 87 -18.14 3.61 15.62
CA SER A 87 -18.08 4.77 14.74
C SER A 87 -19.32 4.88 13.84
N THR A 88 -19.90 3.76 13.40
CA THR A 88 -21.11 3.74 12.57
C THR A 88 -22.34 4.14 13.36
N ALA A 89 -22.48 3.64 14.58
CA ALA A 89 -23.58 4.01 15.48
C ALA A 89 -23.50 5.50 15.85
N SER A 90 -22.32 5.98 16.21
CA SER A 90 -22.08 7.40 16.53
C SER A 90 -22.40 8.32 15.35
N LEU A 91 -22.02 7.93 14.14
CA LEU A 91 -22.35 8.70 12.94
C LEU A 91 -23.86 8.73 12.66
N LYS A 92 -24.58 7.61 12.88
CA LYS A 92 -26.05 7.55 12.77
C LYS A 92 -26.72 8.47 13.77
N GLU A 93 -26.25 8.50 15.00
CA GLU A 93 -26.75 9.38 16.06
C GLU A 93 -26.56 10.86 15.65
N LEU A 94 -25.35 11.24 15.23
CA LEU A 94 -25.08 12.59 14.75
C LEU A 94 -26.01 12.99 13.58
N VAL A 95 -26.22 12.09 12.62
CA VAL A 95 -27.13 12.35 11.47
C VAL A 95 -28.58 12.53 11.97
N ALA A 96 -29.03 11.76 12.96
CA ALA A 96 -30.35 11.90 13.56
C ALA A 96 -30.49 13.26 14.25
N ASP A 97 -29.49 13.68 15.04
CA ASP A 97 -29.48 14.98 15.74
C ASP A 97 -29.48 16.16 14.77
N MET A 98 -28.67 16.08 13.69
CA MET A 98 -28.69 17.08 12.63
C MET A 98 -30.09 17.18 11.97
N ASN A 99 -30.71 16.03 11.70
CA ASN A 99 -32.06 15.97 11.12
C ASN A 99 -33.13 16.54 12.05
N ALA A 100 -32.96 16.38 13.35
CA ALA A 100 -33.85 16.91 14.40
C ALA A 100 -33.60 18.40 14.71
N GLY A 101 -32.58 19.03 14.08
CA GLY A 101 -32.23 20.43 14.34
C GLY A 101 -31.60 20.67 15.71
N GLN A 102 -30.95 19.66 16.28
CA GLN A 102 -30.31 19.72 17.60
C GLN A 102 -28.83 20.12 17.53
N VAL A 103 -28.30 20.31 16.33
CA VAL A 103 -26.89 20.68 16.09
C VAL A 103 -26.82 22.10 15.53
N ASP A 104 -26.37 23.05 16.34
CA ASP A 104 -26.20 24.45 15.94
C ASP A 104 -24.87 24.68 15.20
N VAL A 105 -23.80 23.97 15.63
CA VAL A 105 -22.45 24.09 15.08
C VAL A 105 -21.89 22.70 14.81
N LEU A 106 -21.45 22.47 13.59
CA LEU A 106 -20.73 21.26 13.19
C LEU A 106 -19.30 21.61 12.84
N LEU A 107 -18.34 21.13 13.64
CA LEU A 107 -16.92 21.20 13.38
C LEU A 107 -16.43 19.83 12.91
N ILE A 108 -15.90 19.77 11.68
CA ILE A 108 -15.34 18.56 11.08
C ILE A 108 -13.81 18.71 11.06
N LEU A 109 -13.12 17.82 11.78
CA LEU A 109 -11.66 17.80 11.87
C LEU A 109 -11.12 16.66 10.99
N GLY A 110 -10.70 17.02 9.77
CA GLY A 110 -10.30 16.06 8.75
C GLY A 110 -11.47 15.22 8.19
N GLY A 111 -11.14 14.25 7.37
CA GLY A 111 -12.13 13.40 6.70
C GLY A 111 -12.91 14.11 5.59
N ASN A 112 -13.77 13.35 4.90
CA ASN A 112 -14.63 13.89 3.84
C ASN A 112 -15.99 13.17 3.85
N PRO A 113 -16.82 13.37 4.89
CA PRO A 113 -18.04 12.60 5.08
C PRO A 113 -19.09 12.83 4.00
N VAL A 114 -19.11 13.94 3.28
CA VAL A 114 -20.01 14.15 2.13
C VAL A 114 -19.70 13.14 1.02
N TYR A 115 -18.45 12.73 0.87
CA TYR A 115 -18.02 11.77 -0.13
C TYR A 115 -18.06 10.31 0.36
N ASN A 116 -17.58 10.04 1.61
CA ASN A 116 -17.27 8.67 2.06
C ASN A 116 -18.17 8.13 3.18
N ALA A 117 -19.13 8.91 3.70
CA ALA A 117 -20.13 8.39 4.62
C ALA A 117 -20.99 7.31 3.93
N PRO A 118 -21.53 6.33 4.69
CA PRO A 118 -22.46 5.37 4.13
C PRO A 118 -23.63 6.06 3.42
N ALA A 119 -23.93 5.59 2.21
CA ALA A 119 -24.89 6.25 1.32
C ALA A 119 -26.31 6.32 1.87
N ASP A 120 -26.71 5.34 2.70
CA ASP A 120 -28.02 5.27 3.36
C ASP A 120 -28.22 6.33 4.44
N LEU A 121 -27.17 7.01 4.89
CA LEU A 121 -27.27 8.06 5.89
C LEU A 121 -27.61 9.43 5.31
N ASP A 122 -27.49 9.63 4.00
CA ASP A 122 -27.70 10.90 3.31
C ASP A 122 -27.04 12.09 4.05
N PHE A 123 -25.77 11.89 4.47
CA PHE A 123 -25.03 12.82 5.35
C PHE A 123 -25.04 14.26 4.83
N ALA A 124 -24.87 14.47 3.54
CA ALA A 124 -24.86 15.81 2.93
C ALA A 124 -26.19 16.57 3.14
N LEU A 125 -27.32 15.86 3.07
CA LEU A 125 -28.64 16.44 3.30
C LEU A 125 -28.84 16.80 4.78
N ALA A 126 -28.46 15.92 5.68
CA ALA A 126 -28.51 16.18 7.13
C ALA A 126 -27.63 17.34 7.54
N MET A 127 -26.38 17.36 7.05
CA MET A 127 -25.42 18.43 7.27
C MET A 127 -25.93 19.79 6.78
N GLY A 128 -26.69 19.81 5.68
CA GLY A 128 -27.31 21.03 5.12
C GLY A 128 -28.26 21.75 6.09
N LYS A 129 -28.79 21.04 7.12
CA LYS A 129 -29.69 21.60 8.12
C LYS A 129 -28.97 22.31 9.28
N VAL A 130 -27.66 22.10 9.42
CA VAL A 130 -26.86 22.71 10.50
C VAL A 130 -26.58 24.19 10.19
N PRO A 131 -26.88 25.12 11.08
CA PRO A 131 -26.70 26.56 10.86
C PRO A 131 -25.26 26.98 10.58
N LEU A 132 -24.29 26.42 11.34
CA LEU A 132 -22.86 26.75 11.15
C LEU A 132 -22.05 25.47 10.95
N ARG A 133 -21.36 25.40 9.81
CA ARG A 133 -20.52 24.27 9.41
C ARG A 133 -19.10 24.73 9.15
N ILE A 134 -18.13 24.10 9.80
CA ILE A 134 -16.71 24.42 9.74
C ILE A 134 -15.94 23.15 9.42
N HIS A 135 -15.07 23.17 8.43
CA HIS A 135 -14.25 22.02 8.05
C HIS A 135 -12.77 22.37 8.07
N LEU A 136 -11.99 21.63 8.84
CA LEU A 136 -10.54 21.64 8.82
C LEU A 136 -10.07 20.48 7.93
N SER A 137 -9.42 20.76 6.81
CA SER A 137 -8.88 19.72 5.93
C SER A 137 -7.72 20.20 5.08
N LEU A 138 -6.89 19.25 4.58
CA LEU A 138 -5.73 19.53 3.72
C LEU A 138 -6.13 20.12 2.36
N TYR A 139 -7.29 19.74 1.85
CA TYR A 139 -7.79 20.17 0.54
C TYR A 139 -9.22 20.66 0.67
N LYS A 140 -9.57 21.64 -0.16
CA LYS A 140 -10.96 21.95 -0.40
C LYS A 140 -11.57 20.76 -1.16
N ASP A 141 -12.50 20.07 -0.52
CA ASP A 141 -13.13 18.83 -0.99
C ASP A 141 -14.66 18.94 -1.01
N GLU A 142 -15.38 17.84 -1.25
CA GLU A 142 -16.85 17.81 -1.32
C GLU A 142 -17.49 18.26 -0.01
N THR A 143 -16.90 17.95 1.15
CA THR A 143 -17.38 18.41 2.46
C THR A 143 -17.15 19.90 2.62
N SER A 144 -15.96 20.38 2.24
CA SER A 144 -15.61 21.80 2.30
C SER A 144 -16.53 22.67 1.46
N GLU A 145 -16.99 22.18 0.28
CA GLU A 145 -17.92 22.90 -0.60
C GLU A 145 -19.27 23.18 0.08
N LEU A 146 -19.68 22.34 1.01
CA LEU A 146 -20.93 22.48 1.74
C LEU A 146 -20.76 23.16 3.10
N CYS A 147 -19.54 23.51 3.51
CA CYS A 147 -19.26 24.23 4.74
C CYS A 147 -19.24 25.76 4.53
N HIS A 148 -19.56 26.52 5.61
CA HIS A 148 -19.44 27.96 5.61
C HIS A 148 -17.98 28.41 5.69
N TRP A 149 -17.16 27.62 6.42
CA TRP A 149 -15.75 27.86 6.60
C TRP A 149 -14.94 26.61 6.26
N HIS A 150 -13.94 26.78 5.42
CA HIS A 150 -12.86 25.83 5.23
C HIS A 150 -11.58 26.41 5.85
N VAL A 151 -11.09 25.76 6.89
CA VAL A 151 -9.82 26.06 7.54
C VAL A 151 -8.77 25.15 6.94
N GLN A 152 -7.69 25.72 6.41
CA GLN A 152 -6.60 24.94 5.85
C GLN A 152 -5.89 24.16 6.95
N GLU A 153 -5.87 22.84 6.84
CA GLU A 153 -5.13 21.97 7.75
C GLU A 153 -3.63 22.00 7.43
N ALA A 154 -2.80 22.03 8.45
CA ALA A 154 -1.37 21.81 8.32
C ALA A 154 -1.09 20.32 8.14
N HIS A 155 -0.25 19.97 7.17
CA HIS A 155 0.19 18.59 7.00
C HIS A 155 0.99 18.12 8.23
N TYR A 156 0.97 16.82 8.55
CA TYR A 156 1.71 16.30 9.71
C TYR A 156 3.23 16.59 9.67
N LEU A 157 3.81 16.81 8.48
CA LEU A 157 5.20 17.25 8.32
C LEU A 157 5.39 18.76 8.57
N GLU A 158 4.31 19.51 8.80
CA GLU A 158 4.26 20.96 9.01
C GLU A 158 3.79 21.33 10.43
N SER A 159 3.41 20.37 11.25
CA SER A 159 2.80 20.62 12.56
C SER A 159 3.33 19.69 13.65
N TRP A 160 3.35 20.21 14.89
CA TRP A 160 3.64 19.42 16.07
C TRP A 160 2.41 18.60 16.47
N SER A 161 2.63 17.32 16.76
CA SER A 161 1.63 16.40 17.27
C SER A 161 2.31 15.22 17.97
N ASP A 162 1.54 14.22 18.37
CA ASP A 162 2.02 12.90 18.72
C ASP A 162 1.12 11.82 18.11
N ALA A 163 1.63 10.60 18.07
CA ALA A 163 0.88 9.45 17.58
C ALA A 163 1.20 8.23 18.44
N ARG A 164 0.19 7.39 18.68
CA ARG A 164 0.32 6.15 19.46
C ARG A 164 0.25 4.94 18.54
N ALA A 165 1.26 4.07 18.62
CA ALA A 165 1.27 2.78 17.94
C ALA A 165 0.34 1.77 18.62
N TYR A 166 0.06 0.63 17.96
CA TYR A 166 -0.83 -0.40 18.49
C TYR A 166 -0.36 -1.02 19.82
N ASP A 167 0.95 -1.06 20.07
CA ASP A 167 1.50 -1.49 21.35
C ASP A 167 1.46 -0.41 22.44
N GLY A 168 0.95 0.77 22.10
CA GLY A 168 0.87 1.92 22.99
C GLY A 168 2.09 2.83 23.00
N THR A 169 3.18 2.47 22.31
CA THR A 169 4.35 3.34 22.18
C THR A 169 3.99 4.64 21.49
N VAL A 170 4.36 5.77 22.09
CA VAL A 170 4.07 7.11 21.55
C VAL A 170 5.29 7.67 20.85
N SER A 171 5.07 8.22 19.64
CA SER A 171 6.06 8.98 18.89
C SER A 171 5.68 10.45 18.86
N ILE A 172 6.66 11.33 19.04
CA ILE A 172 6.46 12.78 18.87
C ILE A 172 6.62 13.13 17.40
N ILE A 173 5.60 13.72 16.82
CA ILE A 173 5.63 14.23 15.45
C ILE A 173 6.23 15.63 15.47
N GLN A 174 7.37 15.78 14.81
CA GLN A 174 8.09 17.04 14.68
C GLN A 174 7.94 17.58 13.27
N PRO A 175 7.61 18.86 13.06
CA PRO A 175 7.52 19.43 11.73
C PRO A 175 8.91 19.48 11.07
N LEU A 176 8.98 19.16 9.79
CA LEU A 176 10.19 19.28 8.98
C LEU A 176 10.29 20.68 8.35
N ILE A 177 9.16 21.35 8.15
CA ILE A 177 9.05 22.68 7.55
C ILE A 177 7.94 23.47 8.27
N ALA A 178 7.96 24.78 8.13
CA ALA A 178 6.82 25.61 8.52
C ALA A 178 5.62 25.38 7.57
N PRO A 179 4.37 25.60 8.03
CA PRO A 179 3.19 25.45 7.20
C PRO A 179 3.26 26.28 5.92
N LEU A 180 3.14 25.62 4.75
CA LEU A 180 3.29 26.28 3.44
C LEU A 180 2.17 27.26 3.13
N TYR A 181 0.97 27.04 3.68
CA TYR A 181 -0.24 27.81 3.40
C TYR A 181 -0.86 28.40 4.67
N SER A 182 -0.06 28.65 5.69
CA SER A 182 -0.52 29.12 7.01
C SER A 182 -1.55 28.17 7.64
N GLY A 183 -1.47 26.89 7.30
CA GLY A 183 -2.35 25.85 7.83
C GLY A 183 -2.30 25.73 9.34
N LYS A 184 -3.38 25.24 9.94
CA LYS A 184 -3.54 25.01 11.38
C LYS A 184 -3.69 23.54 11.66
N SER A 185 -3.12 23.08 12.75
CA SER A 185 -3.37 21.72 13.25
C SER A 185 -4.74 21.63 13.95
N ALA A 186 -5.28 20.42 14.07
CA ALA A 186 -6.51 20.21 14.85
C ALA A 186 -6.36 20.70 16.31
N HIS A 187 -5.17 20.56 16.90
CA HIS A 187 -4.87 21.05 18.25
C HIS A 187 -5.02 22.58 18.37
N GLU A 188 -4.49 23.32 17.39
CA GLU A 188 -4.58 24.79 17.36
C GLU A 188 -6.02 25.26 17.13
N VAL A 189 -6.77 24.58 16.25
CA VAL A 189 -8.18 24.90 16.00
C VAL A 189 -9.01 24.68 17.28
N LEU A 190 -8.84 23.55 17.97
CA LEU A 190 -9.51 23.29 19.23
C LEU A 190 -9.12 24.29 20.33
N ALA A 191 -7.83 24.66 20.41
CA ALA A 191 -7.38 25.69 21.35
C ALA A 191 -8.05 27.05 21.08
N ALA A 192 -8.25 27.41 19.81
CA ALA A 192 -8.96 28.63 19.43
C ALA A 192 -10.43 28.60 19.90
N PHE A 193 -11.13 27.48 19.74
CA PHE A 193 -12.49 27.30 20.28
C PHE A 193 -12.53 27.36 21.81
N MET A 194 -11.44 27.03 22.49
CA MET A 194 -11.28 27.16 23.94
C MET A 194 -10.85 28.57 24.38
N GLY A 195 -10.85 29.55 23.48
CA GLY A 195 -10.46 30.92 23.77
C GLY A 195 -8.95 31.18 23.81
N GLN A 196 -8.14 30.30 23.24
CA GLN A 196 -6.68 30.38 23.19
C GLN A 196 -6.16 30.35 21.73
N PRO A 197 -6.53 31.31 20.87
CA PRO A 197 -6.24 31.27 19.43
C PRO A 197 -4.75 31.41 19.07
N GLU A 198 -3.94 31.99 19.95
CA GLU A 198 -2.49 32.20 19.73
C GLU A 198 -1.63 31.01 20.20
N ARG A 199 -2.25 29.97 20.74
CA ARG A 199 -1.51 28.84 21.29
C ARG A 199 -0.98 27.96 20.18
N THR A 200 0.34 27.72 20.17
CA THR A 200 1.01 26.91 19.13
C THR A 200 0.86 25.43 19.36
N GLY A 201 0.93 24.61 18.29
CA GLY A 201 0.96 23.17 18.39
C GLY A 201 2.11 22.64 19.25
N TYR A 202 3.28 23.30 19.20
CA TYR A 202 4.43 22.98 20.05
C TYR A 202 4.10 23.11 21.54
N ASP A 203 3.53 24.26 21.94
CA ASP A 203 3.20 24.50 23.34
C ASP A 203 2.16 23.51 23.86
N ILE A 204 1.16 23.18 23.03
CA ILE A 204 0.11 22.22 23.39
C ILE A 204 0.69 20.83 23.65
N VAL A 205 1.50 20.32 22.72
CA VAL A 205 2.10 18.97 22.83
C VAL A 205 3.10 18.92 24.00
N ARG A 206 3.98 19.95 24.09
CA ARG A 206 4.99 20.00 25.16
C ARG A 206 4.39 20.10 26.55
N GLU A 207 3.35 20.92 26.74
CA GLU A 207 2.66 21.04 28.01
C GLU A 207 1.95 19.75 28.42
N TYR A 208 1.32 19.05 27.48
CA TYR A 208 0.72 17.73 27.74
C TYR A 208 1.78 16.77 28.30
N TRP A 209 2.95 16.67 27.67
CA TRP A 209 4.02 15.78 28.09
C TRP A 209 4.69 16.24 29.38
N GLN A 210 4.76 17.54 29.63
CA GLN A 210 5.27 18.08 30.91
C GLN A 210 4.34 17.70 32.08
N ARG A 211 3.04 17.83 31.90
CA ARG A 211 2.06 17.40 32.91
C ARG A 211 2.15 15.90 33.19
N ARG A 212 2.25 15.10 32.13
CA ARG A 212 2.38 13.65 32.25
C ARG A 212 3.70 13.24 32.92
N PHE A 213 4.79 13.87 32.58
CA PHE A 213 6.09 13.65 33.23
C PHE A 213 6.03 13.97 34.72
N SER A 214 5.43 15.10 35.11
CA SER A 214 5.25 15.52 36.50
C SER A 214 4.31 14.58 37.29
N ALA A 215 3.36 13.93 36.63
CA ALA A 215 2.46 12.93 37.21
C ALA A 215 3.09 11.51 37.30
N GLY A 216 4.38 11.37 37.09
CA GLY A 216 5.07 10.07 37.14
C GLY A 216 4.73 9.10 36.01
N GLY A 217 4.30 9.62 34.87
CA GLY A 217 3.97 8.83 33.69
C GLY A 217 2.55 8.24 33.66
N GLN A 218 1.75 8.45 34.69
CA GLN A 218 0.34 8.04 34.69
C GLN A 218 -0.51 8.96 33.80
N GLU A 219 -1.40 8.38 33.00
CA GLU A 219 -2.41 9.19 32.32
C GLU A 219 -3.32 9.84 33.39
N PRO A 220 -3.56 11.15 33.33
CA PRO A 220 -4.61 11.74 34.15
C PRO A 220 -5.91 11.00 33.79
N PRO A 221 -6.71 10.62 34.77
CA PRO A 221 -7.96 9.93 34.52
C PRO A 221 -8.81 10.79 33.56
N ILE A 222 -9.19 10.22 32.43
CA ILE A 222 -10.18 10.80 31.55
C ILE A 222 -11.46 10.78 32.37
N SER A 223 -11.84 11.92 32.94
CA SER A 223 -13.15 12.05 33.60
C SER A 223 -14.20 11.91 32.49
N SER A 224 -14.80 10.73 32.40
CA SER A 224 -15.98 10.52 31.58
C SER A 224 -17.00 11.57 31.96
N PRO A 225 -17.58 12.33 31.04
CA PRO A 225 -18.69 13.19 31.37
C PRO A 225 -19.86 12.28 31.78
N THR A 226 -20.16 12.22 33.05
CA THR A 226 -21.41 11.66 33.54
C THR A 226 -22.54 12.47 32.90
N PRO A 227 -23.55 11.85 32.29
CA PRO A 227 -24.67 12.60 31.75
C PRO A 227 -25.40 13.30 32.89
N THR A 228 -25.17 14.58 33.01
CA THR A 228 -25.82 15.40 34.03
C THR A 228 -27.10 15.98 33.46
N GLN A 229 -28.17 15.64 34.13
CA GLN A 229 -29.48 16.21 33.94
C GLN A 229 -29.48 17.74 34.08
N THR A 230 -30.30 18.37 33.22
CA THR A 230 -30.95 19.68 33.36
C THR A 230 -30.06 20.88 33.77
N ALA A 231 -29.87 21.75 32.81
CA ALA A 231 -29.37 23.11 33.01
C ALA A 231 -30.34 23.94 33.87
N THR A 232 -29.91 24.31 35.06
CA THR A 232 -30.42 25.47 35.76
C THR A 232 -29.31 26.52 35.80
N GLN A 233 -29.62 27.73 35.36
CA GLN A 233 -28.74 28.86 35.33
C GLN A 233 -28.04 29.10 36.67
N ALA A 234 -26.71 29.10 36.65
CA ALA A 234 -25.92 29.77 37.68
C ALA A 234 -24.66 30.33 37.04
N SER A 235 -24.65 31.63 36.90
CA SER A 235 -23.47 32.45 36.65
C SER A 235 -22.44 32.19 37.75
N SER A 236 -21.38 31.48 37.45
CA SER A 236 -20.17 31.43 38.26
C SER A 236 -18.97 31.62 37.37
N THR A 237 -18.34 32.80 37.49
CA THR A 237 -17.03 33.16 37.03
C THR A 237 -16.02 32.13 37.57
N VAL A 238 -15.62 31.16 36.72
CA VAL A 238 -14.48 30.32 37.01
C VAL A 238 -13.22 31.14 36.66
N SER A 239 -12.59 31.71 37.68
CA SER A 239 -11.25 32.26 37.61
C SER A 239 -10.28 31.10 37.37
N LEU A 240 -9.92 30.86 36.12
CA LEU A 240 -8.75 30.05 35.79
C LEU A 240 -7.50 30.83 36.17
N THR A 241 -6.94 30.51 37.33
CA THR A 241 -5.61 30.98 37.72
C THR A 241 -4.62 30.34 36.73
N ILE A 242 -4.20 31.13 35.74
CA ILE A 242 -3.06 30.81 34.89
C ILE A 242 -1.84 30.91 35.80
N ASN A 243 -1.34 29.79 36.26
CA ASN A 243 -0.03 29.74 36.90
C ASN A 243 1.03 30.15 35.88
N ALA A 244 1.88 31.08 36.30
CA ALA A 244 3.02 31.60 35.55
C ALA A 244 3.89 30.48 34.95
N PRO A 245 4.65 30.78 33.86
CA PRO A 245 5.50 29.80 33.19
C PRO A 245 6.44 29.15 34.20
N ALA A 246 6.50 27.81 34.14
CA ALA A 246 7.33 27.00 35.01
C ALA A 246 8.78 27.49 34.98
N ASN A 247 9.38 27.55 36.15
CA ASN A 247 10.75 27.97 36.40
C ASN A 247 11.72 27.30 35.41
N PRO A 248 12.73 28.00 34.85
CA PRO A 248 13.69 27.43 33.88
C PRO A 248 14.64 26.38 34.44
N THR A 249 14.39 25.82 35.60
CA THR A 249 15.22 24.84 36.31
C THR A 249 14.67 23.41 36.38
N ASP A 250 13.65 23.05 35.61
CA ASP A 250 13.24 21.64 35.51
C ASP A 250 14.15 20.87 34.54
N THR A 251 15.39 20.65 35.00
CA THR A 251 16.42 19.92 34.22
C THR A 251 15.98 18.49 33.88
N GLY A 252 15.10 17.87 34.66
CA GLY A 252 14.59 16.51 34.43
C GLY A 252 13.68 16.43 33.24
N PHE A 253 12.69 17.33 33.12
CA PHE A 253 11.78 17.35 31.98
C PHE A 253 12.50 17.75 30.69
N GLU A 254 13.41 18.71 30.71
CA GLU A 254 14.16 19.12 29.51
C GLU A 254 15.04 17.96 28.97
N GLN A 255 15.65 17.17 29.84
CA GLN A 255 16.40 15.97 29.43
C GLN A 255 15.49 14.91 28.83
N PHE A 256 14.35 14.64 29.48
CA PHE A 256 13.31 13.72 28.95
C PHE A 256 12.81 14.18 27.59
N TRP A 257 12.43 15.46 27.45
CA TRP A 257 11.89 16.03 26.21
C TRP A 257 12.89 15.90 25.06
N ARG A 258 14.14 16.38 25.26
CA ARG A 258 15.20 16.29 24.24
C ARG A 258 15.50 14.85 23.86
N LYS A 259 15.51 13.94 24.81
CA LYS A 259 15.73 12.51 24.54
C LYS A 259 14.58 11.94 23.68
N SER A 260 13.33 12.23 24.03
CA SER A 260 12.16 11.77 23.28
C SER A 260 12.14 12.32 21.84
N LEU A 261 12.54 13.57 21.64
CA LEU A 261 12.67 14.16 20.31
C LEU A 261 13.81 13.53 19.50
N HIS A 262 14.94 13.24 20.14
CA HIS A 262 16.10 12.60 19.51
C HIS A 262 15.80 11.15 19.12
N ASP A 263 15.22 10.39 20.02
CA ASP A 263 14.90 8.97 19.81
C ASP A 263 13.70 8.76 18.88
N GLY A 264 12.85 9.80 18.71
CA GLY A 264 11.63 9.75 17.89
C GLY A 264 10.44 9.09 18.59
N PHE A 265 10.61 8.59 19.81
CA PHE A 265 9.55 7.99 20.63
C PHE A 265 9.75 8.28 22.11
N VAL A 266 8.66 8.18 22.85
CA VAL A 266 8.65 8.34 24.31
C VAL A 266 8.82 6.97 24.98
N ALA A 267 9.93 6.78 25.67
CA ALA A 267 10.23 5.52 26.33
C ALA A 267 9.19 5.18 27.41
N ASN A 268 8.93 3.88 27.62
CA ASN A 268 8.02 3.34 28.63
C ASN A 268 6.54 3.74 28.46
N THR A 269 6.10 4.05 27.22
CA THR A 269 4.69 4.33 26.91
C THR A 269 3.95 3.14 26.33
N ALA A 270 4.65 2.03 26.02
CA ALA A 270 4.02 0.78 25.60
C ALA A 270 3.01 0.29 26.65
N LEU A 271 1.85 -0.14 26.19
CA LEU A 271 0.78 -0.66 27.05
C LEU A 271 1.20 -2.03 27.61
N GLN A 272 0.82 -2.27 28.87
CA GLN A 272 1.13 -3.54 29.51
C GLN A 272 0.22 -4.64 28.96
N PRO A 273 0.79 -5.85 28.68
CA PRO A 273 -0.01 -6.99 28.28
C PRO A 273 -1.09 -7.33 29.32
N LYS A 274 -2.29 -7.65 28.84
CA LYS A 274 -3.42 -8.06 29.66
C LYS A 274 -3.86 -9.48 29.33
N ASN A 275 -4.31 -10.19 30.33
CA ASN A 275 -4.93 -11.49 30.15
C ASN A 275 -6.45 -11.30 30.14
N PHE A 276 -7.07 -11.67 29.02
CA PHE A 276 -8.51 -11.67 28.85
C PHE A 276 -9.03 -13.10 28.83
N ALA A 277 -10.11 -13.35 29.53
CA ALA A 277 -10.89 -14.58 29.39
C ALA A 277 -11.97 -14.37 28.33
N LEU A 278 -12.23 -15.38 27.53
CA LEU A 278 -13.38 -15.36 26.63
C LEU A 278 -14.67 -15.28 27.45
N ARG A 279 -15.63 -14.50 26.97
CA ARG A 279 -16.95 -14.41 27.60
C ARG A 279 -17.62 -15.80 27.58
N ALA A 280 -18.18 -16.21 28.71
CA ALA A 280 -18.81 -17.53 28.86
C ALA A 280 -20.04 -17.73 27.93
N ASP A 281 -20.73 -16.64 27.58
CA ASP A 281 -21.90 -16.60 26.71
C ASP A 281 -21.56 -16.51 25.20
N LEU A 282 -20.26 -16.34 24.84
CA LEU A 282 -19.81 -16.15 23.47
C LEU A 282 -20.33 -17.23 22.52
N PHE A 283 -20.16 -18.49 22.91
CA PHE A 283 -20.55 -19.61 22.05
C PHE A 283 -22.07 -19.79 21.96
N ALA A 284 -22.82 -19.42 23.00
CA ALA A 284 -24.28 -19.40 22.95
C ALA A 284 -24.78 -18.31 21.98
N GLN A 285 -24.18 -17.13 22.00
CA GLN A 285 -24.50 -16.06 21.05
C GLN A 285 -24.15 -16.43 19.61
N LEU A 286 -22.99 -17.07 19.39
CA LEU A 286 -22.56 -17.53 18.09
C LEU A 286 -23.45 -18.67 17.53
N SER A 287 -24.00 -19.52 18.40
CA SER A 287 -24.90 -20.62 17.99
C SER A 287 -26.28 -20.12 17.56
N ASN A 288 -26.73 -19.00 18.10
CA ASN A 288 -28.02 -18.39 17.76
C ASN A 288 -27.97 -17.55 16.46
N ALA A 289 -26.77 -17.15 16.01
CA ALA A 289 -26.58 -16.53 14.72
C ALA A 289 -26.66 -17.61 13.62
N GLN A 290 -27.80 -17.70 12.94
CA GLN A 290 -27.94 -18.61 11.80
C GLN A 290 -26.92 -18.26 10.73
N PRO A 291 -26.11 -19.22 10.26
CA PRO A 291 -25.30 -18.99 9.09
C PRO A 291 -26.22 -18.60 7.93
N SER A 292 -25.90 -17.52 7.24
CA SER A 292 -26.59 -17.16 6.02
C SER A 292 -26.55 -18.37 5.08
N THR A 293 -27.72 -18.87 4.69
CA THR A 293 -27.82 -19.91 3.67
C THR A 293 -27.02 -19.47 2.44
N PRO A 294 -26.25 -20.37 1.80
CA PRO A 294 -25.60 -20.06 0.56
C PRO A 294 -26.65 -19.57 -0.45
N ASN A 295 -26.70 -18.28 -0.67
CA ASN A 295 -27.58 -17.69 -1.65
C ASN A 295 -26.80 -17.67 -2.98
N PRO A 296 -27.35 -18.16 -4.08
CA PRO A 296 -26.70 -18.07 -5.40
C PRO A 296 -26.56 -16.64 -5.94
N GLN A 297 -26.87 -15.65 -5.14
CA GLN A 297 -26.73 -14.23 -5.49
C GLN A 297 -25.25 -13.82 -5.46
N LEU A 298 -24.89 -12.91 -6.39
CA LEU A 298 -23.57 -12.31 -6.41
C LEU A 298 -23.30 -11.52 -5.10
N GLU A 299 -22.07 -11.62 -4.62
CA GLU A 299 -21.57 -10.82 -3.50
C GLU A 299 -20.81 -9.59 -4.01
N ILE A 300 -20.93 -8.46 -3.30
CA ILE A 300 -20.10 -7.28 -3.52
C ILE A 300 -19.12 -7.11 -2.36
N VAL A 301 -17.87 -6.76 -2.67
CA VAL A 301 -16.82 -6.49 -1.70
C VAL A 301 -16.27 -5.09 -1.94
N PHE A 302 -16.26 -4.26 -0.90
CA PHE A 302 -15.68 -2.93 -0.89
C PHE A 302 -14.28 -3.00 -0.29
N ARG A 303 -13.28 -2.46 -0.98
CA ARG A 303 -11.90 -2.41 -0.51
C ARG A 303 -11.32 -1.01 -0.64
N PRO A 304 -10.53 -0.53 0.30
CA PRO A 304 -9.69 0.64 0.05
C PRO A 304 -8.83 0.42 -1.20
N ASP A 305 -8.64 1.45 -1.99
CA ASP A 305 -7.77 1.34 -3.17
C ASP A 305 -6.31 1.18 -2.73
N PRO A 306 -5.52 0.28 -3.34
CA PRO A 306 -4.15 0.04 -2.94
C PRO A 306 -3.20 1.22 -3.20
N THR A 307 -3.64 2.24 -3.95
CA THR A 307 -2.81 3.41 -4.27
C THR A 307 -3.32 4.71 -3.63
N ILE A 308 -4.59 5.03 -3.78
CA ILE A 308 -5.19 6.28 -3.26
C ILE A 308 -6.03 6.09 -1.99
N HIS A 309 -6.08 4.86 -1.46
CA HIS A 309 -6.76 4.45 -0.23
C HIS A 309 -8.28 4.72 -0.28
N ASP A 310 -8.79 5.58 0.59
CA ASP A 310 -10.20 5.97 0.69
C ASP A 310 -10.54 7.24 -0.13
N GLY A 311 -9.60 7.71 -0.95
CA GLY A 311 -9.70 8.93 -1.74
C GLY A 311 -9.00 10.14 -1.13
N ARG A 312 -8.46 10.05 0.09
CA ARG A 312 -7.69 11.15 0.70
C ARG A 312 -6.43 11.50 -0.10
N PHE A 313 -5.88 10.54 -0.84
CA PHE A 313 -4.71 10.72 -1.69
C PHE A 313 -5.07 10.92 -3.18
N ALA A 314 -6.33 11.15 -3.53
CA ALA A 314 -6.75 11.27 -4.92
C ALA A 314 -6.05 12.40 -5.69
N ASN A 315 -5.65 13.50 -5.03
CA ASN A 315 -4.93 14.59 -5.68
C ASN A 315 -3.41 14.36 -5.81
N ASN A 316 -2.91 13.18 -5.42
CA ASN A 316 -1.51 12.83 -5.56
C ASN A 316 -1.26 12.11 -6.90
N GLY A 317 -0.63 12.79 -7.85
CA GLY A 317 -0.36 12.26 -9.18
C GLY A 317 0.57 11.03 -9.18
N TRP A 318 1.51 10.95 -8.26
CA TRP A 318 2.37 9.77 -8.12
C TRP A 318 1.55 8.52 -7.76
N LEU A 319 0.58 8.66 -6.85
CA LEU A 319 -0.26 7.54 -6.41
C LEU A 319 -1.37 7.21 -7.44
N GLN A 320 -1.90 8.20 -8.16
CA GLN A 320 -2.83 7.97 -9.27
C GLN A 320 -2.19 7.16 -10.41
N GLU A 321 -0.95 7.47 -10.75
CA GLU A 321 -0.22 6.80 -11.82
C GLU A 321 0.49 5.51 -11.36
N LEU A 322 0.58 5.26 -10.04
CA LEU A 322 1.17 4.04 -9.49
C LEU A 322 0.35 2.83 -9.93
N PRO A 323 0.97 1.85 -10.64
CA PRO A 323 0.25 0.65 -11.05
C PRO A 323 -0.18 -0.18 -9.85
N LYS A 324 -1.46 -0.57 -9.84
CA LYS A 324 -2.00 -1.44 -8.78
C LYS A 324 -1.30 -2.79 -8.77
N PRO A 325 -1.11 -3.42 -7.61
CA PRO A 325 -0.24 -4.60 -7.46
C PRO A 325 -0.53 -5.75 -8.41
N LEU A 326 -1.79 -6.11 -8.62
CA LEU A 326 -2.20 -7.25 -9.46
C LEU A 326 -2.64 -6.82 -10.86
N SER A 327 -3.62 -5.92 -10.95
CA SER A 327 -4.23 -5.53 -12.23
C SER A 327 -3.34 -4.65 -13.11
N LYS A 328 -2.35 -3.97 -12.51
CA LYS A 328 -1.52 -2.94 -13.15
C LYS A 328 -2.30 -1.76 -13.71
N LEU A 329 -3.56 -1.60 -13.32
CA LEU A 329 -4.36 -0.44 -13.66
C LEU A 329 -3.82 0.81 -12.97
N THR A 330 -3.95 1.93 -13.66
CA THR A 330 -3.62 3.26 -13.16
C THR A 330 -4.79 4.21 -13.40
N TRP A 331 -4.90 5.28 -12.63
CA TRP A 331 -5.86 6.38 -12.80
C TRP A 331 -7.34 6.04 -12.63
N ASP A 332 -7.69 4.76 -12.44
CA ASP A 332 -9.07 4.28 -12.34
C ASP A 332 -9.23 3.18 -11.30
N ASN A 333 -10.49 2.96 -10.92
CA ASN A 333 -10.96 1.73 -10.35
C ASN A 333 -11.83 0.95 -11.36
N ALA A 334 -12.08 -0.32 -11.07
CA ALA A 334 -12.90 -1.20 -11.89
C ALA A 334 -13.74 -2.14 -11.01
N ALA A 335 -14.80 -2.70 -11.55
CA ALA A 335 -15.49 -3.84 -10.99
C ALA A 335 -14.68 -5.10 -11.33
N ILE A 336 -13.98 -5.63 -10.32
CA ILE A 336 -13.10 -6.80 -10.49
C ILE A 336 -13.90 -8.07 -10.28
N ILE A 337 -13.84 -8.97 -11.24
CA ILE A 337 -14.55 -10.26 -11.25
C ILE A 337 -13.64 -11.39 -11.73
N SER A 338 -14.01 -12.64 -11.39
CA SER A 338 -13.31 -13.82 -11.88
C SER A 338 -13.61 -14.09 -13.37
N PRO A 339 -12.75 -14.86 -14.06
CA PRO A 339 -13.03 -15.31 -15.44
C PRO A 339 -14.35 -16.06 -15.57
N ARG A 340 -14.69 -16.92 -14.58
CA ARG A 340 -15.94 -17.70 -14.59
C ARG A 340 -17.16 -16.80 -14.37
N THR A 341 -17.08 -15.84 -13.45
CA THR A 341 -18.13 -14.84 -13.22
C THR A 341 -18.34 -13.99 -14.47
N ALA A 342 -17.25 -13.55 -15.12
CA ALA A 342 -17.34 -12.81 -16.37
C ALA A 342 -18.06 -13.60 -17.47
N ALA A 343 -17.73 -14.87 -17.61
CA ALA A 343 -18.39 -15.77 -18.58
C ALA A 343 -19.88 -15.94 -18.27
N SER A 344 -20.26 -16.12 -17.01
CA SER A 344 -21.68 -16.26 -16.61
C SER A 344 -22.50 -15.00 -16.84
N LEU A 345 -21.89 -13.83 -16.73
CA LEU A 345 -22.49 -12.52 -16.98
C LEU A 345 -22.40 -12.10 -18.45
N ASP A 346 -21.70 -12.87 -19.27
CA ASP A 346 -21.41 -12.57 -20.67
C ASP A 346 -20.76 -11.17 -20.87
N VAL A 347 -19.82 -10.82 -20.01
CA VAL A 347 -19.05 -9.56 -20.04
C VAL A 347 -17.56 -9.81 -20.23
N GLY A 348 -16.81 -8.77 -20.61
CA GLY A 348 -15.35 -8.80 -20.70
C GLY A 348 -14.81 -9.41 -21.99
N LYS A 349 -15.64 -9.81 -22.95
CA LYS A 349 -15.20 -10.36 -24.24
C LYS A 349 -14.27 -9.41 -25.02
N ARG A 350 -14.44 -8.11 -24.85
CA ARG A 350 -13.60 -7.08 -25.49
C ARG A 350 -12.21 -6.94 -24.87
N MET A 351 -12.02 -7.42 -23.65
CA MET A 351 -10.71 -7.42 -23.00
C MET A 351 -9.73 -8.44 -23.64
N GLY A 352 -10.21 -9.23 -24.61
CA GLY A 352 -9.44 -10.28 -25.24
C GLY A 352 -9.42 -11.57 -24.45
N ASP A 353 -8.79 -12.58 -25.02
CA ASP A 353 -8.68 -13.90 -24.39
C ASP A 353 -7.54 -13.86 -23.34
N ILE A 354 -7.94 -13.93 -22.07
CA ILE A 354 -6.97 -14.04 -20.97
C ILE A 354 -6.15 -15.33 -21.10
N ALA A 355 -6.75 -16.38 -21.73
CA ALA A 355 -6.10 -17.67 -21.93
C ALA A 355 -4.89 -17.58 -22.86
N THR A 356 -4.98 -16.78 -23.91
CA THR A 356 -3.87 -16.59 -24.86
C THR A 356 -2.92 -15.46 -24.45
N ASN A 357 -3.16 -14.84 -23.30
CA ASN A 357 -2.40 -13.67 -22.85
C ASN A 357 -2.46 -12.46 -23.80
N VAL A 358 -3.36 -12.50 -24.77
CA VAL A 358 -3.64 -11.41 -25.71
C VAL A 358 -4.87 -10.69 -25.19
N MET A 359 -4.66 -9.72 -24.33
CA MET A 359 -5.72 -8.76 -24.06
C MET A 359 -5.96 -7.94 -25.31
N GLY A 360 -7.21 -7.66 -25.67
CA GLY A 360 -7.60 -6.82 -26.81
C GLY A 360 -7.06 -5.39 -26.63
N ARG A 361 -5.81 -5.18 -26.98
CA ARG A 361 -5.02 -4.00 -26.64
C ARG A 361 -4.41 -3.32 -27.83
N ILE A 362 -4.46 -2.01 -27.76
CA ILE A 362 -3.56 -1.15 -28.53
C ILE A 362 -2.73 -0.36 -27.48
N GLY A 363 -1.47 -0.80 -27.30
CA GLY A 363 -0.58 -0.17 -26.31
C GLY A 363 -0.97 -0.52 -24.85
N GLY A 364 -1.06 0.47 -23.97
CA GLY A 364 -1.45 0.36 -22.57
C GLY A 364 -2.96 0.54 -22.30
N GLU A 365 -3.78 0.57 -23.36
CA GLU A 365 -5.24 0.75 -23.28
C GLU A 365 -5.97 -0.60 -23.22
N ILE A 366 -6.95 -0.71 -22.32
CA ILE A 366 -7.90 -1.80 -22.27
C ILE A 366 -9.29 -1.21 -22.50
N LEU A 367 -9.96 -1.63 -23.56
CA LEU A 367 -11.38 -1.27 -23.78
C LEU A 367 -12.27 -2.23 -22.99
N ALA A 368 -12.74 -1.79 -21.83
CA ALA A 368 -13.55 -2.58 -20.91
C ALA A 368 -15.06 -2.39 -21.18
N ASP A 369 -15.85 -3.47 -21.01
CA ASP A 369 -17.31 -3.35 -20.97
C ASP A 369 -17.74 -2.59 -19.72
N GLN A 370 -18.78 -1.74 -19.84
CA GLN A 370 -19.41 -1.10 -18.69
C GLN A 370 -20.61 -1.92 -18.21
N ILE A 371 -20.72 -2.04 -16.90
CA ILE A 371 -21.86 -2.67 -16.23
C ILE A 371 -22.50 -1.68 -15.25
N GLU A 372 -23.79 -1.82 -15.03
CA GLU A 372 -24.50 -1.21 -13.92
C GLU A 372 -24.49 -2.19 -12.75
N LEU A 373 -24.01 -1.75 -11.61
CA LEU A 373 -24.08 -2.44 -10.34
C LEU A 373 -25.24 -1.83 -9.55
N GLU A 374 -26.26 -2.64 -9.24
CA GLU A 374 -27.35 -2.24 -8.34
C GLU A 374 -27.21 -3.00 -7.02
N TYR A 375 -27.09 -2.27 -5.93
CA TYR A 375 -26.97 -2.82 -4.58
C TYR A 375 -27.87 -2.04 -3.62
N ARG A 376 -28.80 -2.73 -2.96
CA ARG A 376 -29.76 -2.14 -2.03
C ARG A 376 -30.50 -0.91 -2.56
N GLY A 377 -30.94 -1.02 -3.84
CA GLY A 377 -31.67 0.04 -4.53
C GLY A 377 -30.83 1.24 -4.99
N ARG A 378 -29.50 1.18 -4.84
CA ARG A 378 -28.55 2.20 -5.29
C ARG A 378 -27.75 1.67 -6.47
N LYS A 379 -27.41 2.55 -7.41
CA LYS A 379 -26.79 2.17 -8.68
C LYS A 379 -25.51 2.93 -8.95
N VAL A 380 -24.56 2.23 -9.59
CA VAL A 380 -23.33 2.85 -10.13
C VAL A 380 -22.93 2.14 -11.41
N ILE A 381 -22.39 2.90 -12.37
CA ILE A 381 -21.80 2.34 -13.60
C ILE A 381 -20.29 2.17 -13.38
N ALA A 382 -19.78 0.98 -13.71
CA ALA A 382 -18.39 0.62 -13.52
C ALA A 382 -17.82 -0.12 -14.74
N PRO A 383 -16.56 0.11 -15.15
CA PRO A 383 -15.88 -0.74 -16.10
C PRO A 383 -15.52 -2.08 -15.46
N VAL A 384 -15.61 -3.17 -16.23
CA VAL A 384 -15.24 -4.51 -15.77
C VAL A 384 -13.74 -4.76 -15.93
N PHE A 385 -13.12 -5.39 -14.95
CA PHE A 385 -11.79 -5.96 -15.07
C PHE A 385 -11.79 -7.43 -14.64
N ILE A 386 -11.30 -8.31 -15.51
CA ILE A 386 -11.24 -9.75 -15.23
C ILE A 386 -9.89 -10.07 -14.60
N GLN A 387 -9.93 -10.62 -13.38
CA GLN A 387 -8.74 -10.92 -12.58
C GLN A 387 -8.62 -12.43 -12.35
N PRO A 388 -7.58 -13.10 -12.88
CA PRO A 388 -7.30 -14.49 -12.54
C PRO A 388 -7.14 -14.68 -11.02
N GLY A 389 -7.67 -15.79 -10.48
CA GLY A 389 -7.65 -16.06 -9.04
C GLY A 389 -8.65 -15.26 -8.20
N HIS A 390 -9.45 -14.39 -8.80
CA HIS A 390 -10.55 -13.75 -8.09
C HIS A 390 -11.67 -14.76 -7.78
N PRO A 391 -12.30 -14.69 -6.59
CA PRO A 391 -13.38 -15.62 -6.24
C PRO A 391 -14.57 -15.56 -7.20
N ASP A 392 -15.13 -16.72 -7.52
CA ASP A 392 -16.34 -16.79 -8.33
C ASP A 392 -17.56 -16.26 -7.57
N GLY A 393 -18.48 -15.61 -8.29
CA GLY A 393 -19.69 -15.04 -7.70
C GLY A 393 -19.45 -13.75 -6.89
N VAL A 394 -18.27 -13.19 -6.92
CA VAL A 394 -17.89 -11.97 -6.19
C VAL A 394 -17.56 -10.85 -7.16
N VAL A 395 -18.00 -9.63 -6.82
CA VAL A 395 -17.61 -8.37 -7.47
C VAL A 395 -16.84 -7.53 -6.46
N THR A 396 -15.56 -7.27 -6.69
CA THR A 396 -14.77 -6.37 -5.84
C THR A 396 -14.71 -4.98 -6.46
N VAL A 397 -15.03 -3.95 -5.68
CA VAL A 397 -14.91 -2.54 -6.08
C VAL A 397 -13.98 -1.80 -5.13
N HIS A 398 -13.07 -1.00 -5.69
CA HIS A 398 -12.17 -0.17 -4.90
C HIS A 398 -12.79 1.20 -4.62
N LEU A 399 -12.67 1.64 -3.37
CA LEU A 399 -13.07 2.95 -2.87
C LEU A 399 -12.07 4.03 -3.34
N GLY A 400 -12.42 5.30 -3.16
CA GLY A 400 -11.49 6.43 -3.31
C GLY A 400 -11.52 7.15 -4.65
N TYR A 401 -12.20 6.60 -5.66
CA TYR A 401 -12.39 7.20 -6.98
C TYR A 401 -13.76 7.86 -7.15
N GLY A 402 -13.99 8.48 -8.31
CA GLY A 402 -15.23 9.19 -8.59
C GLY A 402 -15.41 10.49 -7.83
N ARG A 403 -14.32 11.09 -7.35
CA ARG A 403 -14.29 12.37 -6.65
C ARG A 403 -14.72 13.51 -7.57
N GLN A 404 -15.52 14.44 -7.04
CA GLN A 404 -16.00 15.61 -7.78
C GLN A 404 -15.15 16.85 -7.46
N VAL A 405 -14.63 16.92 -6.25
CA VAL A 405 -13.78 18.03 -5.77
C VAL A 405 -12.52 17.44 -5.13
N ALA A 406 -11.51 17.13 -5.94
CA ALA A 406 -10.25 16.52 -5.50
C ALA A 406 -9.02 17.16 -6.17
N GLY A 407 -9.10 18.44 -6.49
CA GLY A 407 -8.03 19.16 -7.15
C GLY A 407 -7.82 18.77 -8.62
N ARG A 408 -6.69 19.15 -9.20
CA ARG A 408 -6.43 18.98 -10.64
C ARG A 408 -6.22 17.54 -11.06
N VAL A 409 -5.80 16.68 -10.16
CA VAL A 409 -5.35 15.32 -10.47
C VAL A 409 -6.48 14.31 -10.24
N GLY A 410 -7.21 14.44 -9.13
CA GLY A 410 -8.16 13.42 -8.69
C GLY A 410 -9.60 13.64 -9.14
N THR A 411 -9.96 14.85 -9.58
CA THR A 411 -11.35 15.14 -9.99
C THR A 411 -11.74 14.39 -11.24
N GLY A 412 -12.87 13.64 -11.19
CA GLY A 412 -13.45 12.94 -12.32
C GLY A 412 -12.77 11.61 -12.69
N ALA A 413 -11.76 11.15 -11.96
CA ALA A 413 -11.13 9.85 -12.19
C ALA A 413 -11.98 8.71 -11.63
N GLY A 414 -12.21 7.66 -12.43
CA GLY A 414 -12.94 6.46 -12.04
C GLY A 414 -14.40 6.68 -11.66
N PHE A 415 -14.98 5.76 -10.87
CA PHE A 415 -16.35 5.84 -10.38
C PHE A 415 -16.42 5.79 -8.84
N ASN A 416 -17.48 6.39 -8.27
CA ASN A 416 -17.68 6.46 -6.82
C ASN A 416 -18.35 5.20 -6.27
N ALA A 417 -17.56 4.27 -5.70
CA ALA A 417 -18.09 3.07 -5.07
C ALA A 417 -18.77 3.34 -3.71
N TYR A 418 -18.51 4.49 -3.06
CA TYR A 418 -19.23 4.85 -1.83
C TYR A 418 -20.73 5.10 -2.07
N SER A 419 -21.14 5.48 -3.28
CA SER A 419 -22.55 5.75 -3.61
C SER A 419 -23.49 4.55 -3.44
N ILE A 420 -22.94 3.34 -3.42
CA ILE A 420 -23.67 2.08 -3.20
C ILE A 420 -23.31 1.37 -1.91
N ARG A 421 -22.37 1.91 -1.11
CA ARG A 421 -21.94 1.35 0.16
C ARG A 421 -22.85 1.80 1.29
N THR A 422 -23.39 0.86 2.08
CA THR A 422 -24.34 1.13 3.17
C THR A 422 -23.78 0.85 4.55
N SER A 423 -24.39 1.48 5.57
CA SER A 423 -23.94 1.43 6.96
C SER A 423 -24.02 0.05 7.61
N ASP A 424 -24.90 -0.80 7.10
CA ASP A 424 -25.10 -2.18 7.60
C ASP A 424 -24.22 -3.21 6.87
N ALA A 425 -23.59 -2.82 5.76
CA ALA A 425 -22.68 -3.66 4.97
C ALA A 425 -21.46 -2.86 4.47
N PRO A 426 -20.63 -2.34 5.38
CA PRO A 426 -19.56 -1.39 5.00
C PRO A 426 -18.42 -2.04 4.21
N TRP A 427 -18.26 -3.37 4.29
CA TRP A 427 -17.14 -4.07 3.67
C TRP A 427 -17.54 -5.11 2.63
N PHE A 428 -18.67 -5.76 2.80
CA PHE A 428 -19.20 -6.73 1.84
C PHE A 428 -20.67 -7.02 2.10
N GLY A 429 -21.34 -7.58 1.10
CA GLY A 429 -22.72 -8.03 1.22
C GLY A 429 -23.19 -8.82 0.00
N SER A 430 -24.28 -9.54 0.14
CA SER A 430 -24.88 -10.32 -0.94
C SER A 430 -26.05 -9.59 -1.58
N GLY A 431 -26.40 -10.01 -2.81
CA GLY A 431 -27.56 -9.51 -3.55
C GLY A 431 -27.26 -8.35 -4.49
N VAL A 432 -25.98 -8.13 -4.86
CA VAL A 432 -25.67 -7.18 -5.94
C VAL A 432 -26.21 -7.73 -7.26
N GLN A 433 -26.88 -6.88 -8.00
CA GLN A 433 -27.36 -7.15 -9.36
C GLN A 433 -26.40 -6.51 -10.37
N VAL A 434 -26.16 -7.19 -11.47
CA VAL A 434 -25.25 -6.75 -12.52
C VAL A 434 -26.01 -6.73 -13.84
N ALA A 435 -26.05 -5.59 -14.48
CA ALA A 435 -26.65 -5.42 -15.80
C ALA A 435 -25.65 -4.82 -16.79
N LYS A 436 -25.64 -5.32 -18.04
CA LYS A 436 -24.82 -4.73 -19.11
C LYS A 436 -25.42 -3.39 -19.53
N THR A 437 -24.60 -2.37 -19.67
CA THR A 437 -25.05 -1.08 -20.23
C THR A 437 -24.91 -1.01 -21.74
N GLY A 438 -24.10 -1.91 -22.34
CA GLY A 438 -23.70 -1.82 -23.76
C GLY A 438 -22.59 -0.79 -24.02
N GLY A 439 -22.27 0.03 -23.03
CA GLY A 439 -21.17 1.01 -23.10
C GLY A 439 -19.79 0.39 -22.94
N THR A 440 -18.77 1.17 -23.28
CA THR A 440 -17.36 0.82 -23.09
C THR A 440 -16.61 1.93 -22.36
N TYR A 441 -15.53 1.56 -21.69
CA TYR A 441 -14.67 2.48 -20.96
C TYR A 441 -13.19 2.13 -21.18
N SER A 442 -12.38 3.15 -21.45
CA SER A 442 -10.93 2.99 -21.62
C SER A 442 -10.24 2.97 -20.25
N LEU A 443 -9.65 1.84 -19.90
CA LEU A 443 -8.77 1.66 -18.75
C LEU A 443 -7.31 1.76 -19.21
N ALA A 444 -6.45 2.33 -18.37
CA ALA A 444 -5.00 2.43 -18.62
C ALA A 444 -4.22 1.45 -17.73
N THR A 445 -3.28 0.72 -18.31
CA THR A 445 -2.46 -0.27 -17.61
C THR A 445 -1.02 -0.27 -18.08
N THR A 446 -0.11 -0.64 -17.20
CA THR A 446 1.33 -0.67 -17.48
C THR A 446 1.86 -2.05 -17.89
N GLN A 447 1.03 -3.11 -17.79
CA GLN A 447 1.46 -4.47 -18.14
C GLN A 447 0.41 -5.16 -19.02
N SER A 448 0.88 -5.82 -20.09
CA SER A 448 0.04 -6.48 -21.10
C SER A 448 -0.05 -7.98 -20.92
N HIS A 449 1.03 -8.62 -20.52
CA HIS A 449 1.18 -10.06 -20.44
C HIS A 449 1.44 -10.47 -19.00
N HIS A 450 0.58 -11.35 -18.48
CA HIS A 450 0.64 -11.78 -17.08
C HIS A 450 0.88 -13.29 -16.93
N LEU A 451 0.62 -14.11 -17.97
CA LEU A 451 0.80 -15.56 -17.89
C LEU A 451 2.22 -15.96 -18.25
N ILE A 452 2.83 -16.84 -17.44
CA ILE A 452 4.16 -17.42 -17.68
C ILE A 452 4.06 -18.68 -18.54
N ASP A 453 3.00 -19.47 -18.33
CA ASP A 453 2.81 -20.81 -18.91
C ASP A 453 2.03 -20.78 -20.24
N ALA A 454 2.08 -19.70 -21.02
CA ALA A 454 1.37 -19.60 -22.29
C ALA A 454 1.83 -20.70 -23.26
N SER A 455 0.89 -21.59 -23.63
CA SER A 455 1.14 -22.83 -24.32
C SER A 455 1.78 -22.71 -25.72
N GLU A 456 1.67 -21.56 -26.38
CA GLU A 456 2.16 -21.35 -27.74
C GLU A 456 3.67 -21.07 -27.83
N VAL A 457 4.31 -20.67 -26.73
CA VAL A 457 5.72 -20.27 -26.71
C VAL A 457 6.57 -21.12 -25.75
N GLY A 458 5.94 -22.07 -25.07
CA GLY A 458 6.55 -22.83 -23.96
C GLY A 458 6.71 -22.01 -22.68
N PRO A 459 7.12 -22.64 -21.58
CA PRO A 459 7.35 -21.97 -20.31
C PRO A 459 8.47 -20.93 -20.44
N ARG A 460 8.20 -19.70 -19.97
CA ARG A 460 9.21 -18.63 -19.97
C ARG A 460 9.87 -18.58 -18.60
N ASP A 461 11.18 -18.70 -18.56
CA ASP A 461 11.98 -18.60 -17.33
C ASP A 461 12.25 -17.15 -16.88
N ILE A 462 11.19 -16.33 -16.87
CA ILE A 462 11.28 -14.93 -16.44
C ILE A 462 11.37 -14.85 -14.91
N VAL A 463 10.61 -15.70 -14.21
CA VAL A 463 10.62 -15.80 -12.74
C VAL A 463 10.95 -17.23 -12.38
N ARG A 464 12.12 -17.44 -11.76
CA ARG A 464 12.50 -18.75 -11.25
C ARG A 464 11.82 -19.02 -9.92
N SER A 465 11.13 -20.13 -9.83
CA SER A 465 10.43 -20.56 -8.62
C SER A 465 10.40 -22.07 -8.56
N GLY A 466 10.38 -22.60 -7.34
CA GLY A 466 10.24 -24.04 -7.11
C GLY A 466 9.87 -24.34 -5.68
N THR A 467 9.59 -25.61 -5.41
CA THR A 467 9.39 -26.10 -4.05
C THR A 467 10.72 -26.28 -3.30
N LEU A 468 10.66 -26.37 -1.98
CA LEU A 468 11.83 -26.66 -1.15
C LEU A 468 12.46 -28.03 -1.52
N GLU A 469 11.65 -29.01 -1.93
CA GLU A 469 12.16 -30.30 -2.38
C GLU A 469 12.92 -30.20 -3.70
N GLU A 470 12.40 -29.45 -4.66
CA GLU A 470 13.08 -29.17 -5.94
C GLU A 470 14.37 -28.41 -5.69
N TYR A 471 14.34 -27.38 -4.82
CA TYR A 471 15.53 -26.63 -4.44
C TYR A 471 16.61 -27.51 -3.80
N LYS A 472 16.24 -28.47 -2.94
CA LYS A 472 17.20 -29.41 -2.36
C LYS A 472 17.84 -30.33 -3.37
N LYS A 473 17.10 -30.69 -4.44
CA LYS A 473 17.61 -31.54 -5.53
C LYS A 473 18.41 -30.71 -6.55
N HIS A 474 17.89 -29.54 -6.94
CA HIS A 474 18.44 -28.64 -7.95
C HIS A 474 18.50 -27.20 -7.40
N PRO A 475 19.52 -26.83 -6.64
CA PRO A 475 19.57 -25.56 -5.91
C PRO A 475 19.56 -24.30 -6.77
N THR A 476 19.88 -24.41 -8.06
CA THR A 476 19.83 -23.29 -9.00
C THR A 476 18.42 -22.99 -9.49
N LEU A 477 17.49 -23.97 -9.38
CA LEU A 477 16.15 -23.90 -10.00
C LEU A 477 16.21 -23.45 -11.48
N ALA A 478 17.32 -23.77 -12.17
CA ALA A 478 17.51 -23.43 -13.56
C ALA A 478 16.86 -24.50 -14.47
N PRO A 479 16.37 -24.13 -15.67
CA PRO A 479 15.97 -25.10 -16.67
C PRO A 479 17.12 -26.04 -17.04
N GLU A 480 16.83 -27.27 -17.37
CA GLU A 480 17.85 -28.29 -17.75
C GLU A 480 18.76 -27.81 -18.89
N ALA A 481 18.22 -27.06 -19.86
CA ALA A 481 18.96 -26.50 -20.96
C ALA A 481 20.10 -25.51 -20.60
N GLU A 482 20.01 -24.87 -19.41
CA GLU A 482 21.07 -23.96 -18.93
C GLU A 482 22.25 -24.67 -18.25
N HIS A 483 22.07 -25.95 -17.85
CA HIS A 483 23.13 -26.73 -17.21
C HIS A 483 24.22 -27.14 -18.21
N GLU A 484 23.94 -27.12 -19.52
CA GLU A 484 24.87 -27.54 -20.58
C GLU A 484 25.62 -26.35 -21.22
N SER A 485 25.24 -25.12 -20.97
CA SER A 485 25.91 -23.96 -21.55
C SER A 485 27.16 -23.59 -20.75
N GLY A 486 28.32 -23.99 -21.24
CA GLY A 486 29.60 -23.49 -20.77
C GLY A 486 29.70 -21.95 -20.84
N GLU A 487 30.83 -21.38 -20.37
CA GLU A 487 31.05 -19.92 -20.46
C GLU A 487 30.76 -19.43 -21.90
N HIS A 488 29.74 -18.55 -22.01
CA HIS A 488 29.40 -17.98 -23.30
C HIS A 488 30.58 -17.17 -23.84
N ALA A 489 31.07 -17.52 -24.99
CA ALA A 489 32.09 -16.73 -25.70
C ALA A 489 31.56 -15.29 -25.91
N SER A 490 32.37 -14.32 -25.59
CA SER A 490 32.03 -12.90 -25.75
C SER A 490 33.00 -12.21 -26.68
N LEU A 491 32.46 -11.38 -27.60
CA LEU A 491 33.26 -10.48 -28.42
C LEU A 491 33.68 -9.22 -27.65
N TYR A 492 33.12 -8.98 -26.48
CA TYR A 492 33.49 -7.87 -25.61
C TYR A 492 34.73 -8.26 -24.79
N PRO A 493 35.72 -7.36 -24.68
CA PRO A 493 36.83 -7.58 -23.77
C PRO A 493 36.33 -7.56 -22.34
N SER A 494 36.94 -8.36 -21.45
CA SER A 494 36.70 -8.28 -20.03
C SER A 494 37.21 -6.94 -19.49
N PHE A 495 36.42 -6.30 -18.63
CA PHE A 495 36.84 -5.10 -17.92
C PHE A 495 37.03 -5.41 -16.43
N GLU A 496 38.18 -4.99 -15.88
CA GLU A 496 38.51 -5.15 -14.48
C GLU A 496 38.14 -3.88 -13.71
N TYR A 497 37.23 -4.02 -12.76
CA TYR A 497 36.83 -2.93 -11.85
C TYR A 497 37.74 -2.91 -10.64
N LYS A 498 38.73 -2.01 -10.63
CA LYS A 498 39.82 -1.97 -9.64
C LYS A 498 39.40 -1.39 -8.30
N ASP A 499 38.33 -0.56 -8.27
CA ASP A 499 37.88 0.12 -7.06
C ASP A 499 36.53 -0.43 -6.63
N TYR A 500 35.46 0.30 -6.84
CA TYR A 500 34.10 -0.16 -6.56
C TYR A 500 33.48 -0.86 -7.76
N ALA A 501 32.61 -1.81 -7.49
CA ALA A 501 31.74 -2.42 -8.50
C ALA A 501 30.32 -2.50 -7.96
N TRP A 502 29.47 -1.56 -8.34
CA TRP A 502 28.10 -1.48 -7.80
C TRP A 502 27.17 -2.53 -8.40
N GLY A 503 26.36 -3.14 -7.55
CA GLY A 503 25.36 -4.11 -7.97
C GLY A 503 24.17 -4.21 -7.04
N MET A 504 23.15 -4.92 -7.49
CA MET A 504 21.88 -5.10 -6.78
C MET A 504 21.46 -6.57 -6.83
N ALA A 505 20.91 -7.06 -5.73
CA ALA A 505 20.22 -8.34 -5.66
C ALA A 505 18.80 -8.14 -5.17
N ILE A 506 17.82 -8.82 -5.78
CA ILE A 506 16.41 -8.72 -5.46
C ILE A 506 15.89 -10.11 -5.06
N ASP A 507 15.44 -10.27 -3.82
CA ASP A 507 14.88 -11.53 -3.32
C ASP A 507 13.38 -11.63 -3.66
N LEU A 508 13.04 -12.53 -4.59
CA LEU A 508 11.65 -12.76 -5.00
C LEU A 508 10.87 -13.54 -3.93
N ASN A 509 11.55 -14.16 -2.96
CA ASN A 509 10.90 -14.80 -1.82
C ASN A 509 10.37 -13.78 -0.82
N ALA A 510 11.10 -12.67 -0.63
CA ALA A 510 10.73 -11.59 0.27
C ALA A 510 9.76 -10.59 -0.38
N CYS A 511 9.83 -10.38 -1.71
CA CYS A 511 9.03 -9.38 -2.40
C CYS A 511 7.53 -9.67 -2.36
N ILE A 512 6.75 -8.74 -1.80
CA ILE A 512 5.28 -8.84 -1.71
C ILE A 512 4.53 -8.04 -2.78
N GLY A 513 5.22 -7.41 -3.74
CA GLY A 513 4.61 -6.68 -4.86
C GLY A 513 3.92 -5.36 -4.49
N CYS A 514 4.19 -4.78 -3.32
CA CYS A 514 3.49 -3.58 -2.79
C CYS A 514 3.73 -2.29 -3.58
N SER A 515 4.70 -2.23 -4.49
CA SER A 515 5.07 -1.07 -5.31
C SER A 515 5.59 0.17 -4.54
N ALA A 516 5.90 0.07 -3.23
CA ALA A 516 6.53 1.17 -2.45
C ALA A 516 7.86 1.63 -3.08
N CYS A 517 8.64 0.69 -3.61
CA CYS A 517 9.90 0.97 -4.32
C CYS A 517 9.69 1.82 -5.59
N VAL A 518 8.55 1.67 -6.26
CA VAL A 518 8.22 2.44 -7.48
C VAL A 518 7.95 3.89 -7.12
N VAL A 519 7.09 4.17 -6.15
CA VAL A 519 6.77 5.55 -5.75
C VAL A 519 7.98 6.25 -5.14
N ALA A 520 8.79 5.54 -4.35
CA ALA A 520 10.05 6.10 -3.81
C ALA A 520 11.03 6.46 -4.92
N CYS A 521 11.14 5.63 -5.96
CA CYS A 521 11.98 5.93 -7.13
C CYS A 521 11.47 7.17 -7.89
N VAL A 522 10.15 7.33 -8.05
CA VAL A 522 9.52 8.48 -8.71
C VAL A 522 9.84 9.76 -7.94
N ALA A 523 9.65 9.76 -6.63
CA ALA A 523 9.90 10.91 -5.77
C ALA A 523 11.40 11.31 -5.73
N GLU A 524 12.29 10.33 -5.54
CA GLU A 524 13.73 10.57 -5.44
C GLU A 524 14.33 11.12 -6.73
N ASN A 525 13.89 10.60 -7.88
CA ASN A 525 14.58 10.84 -9.15
C ASN A 525 13.85 11.84 -10.06
N ASN A 526 12.96 12.66 -9.53
CA ASN A 526 12.20 13.66 -10.30
C ASN A 526 11.52 13.07 -11.55
N ILE A 527 11.01 11.85 -11.45
CA ILE A 527 10.32 11.19 -12.56
C ILE A 527 8.96 11.86 -12.76
N PRO A 528 8.60 12.26 -14.00
CA PRO A 528 7.35 12.95 -14.24
C PRO A 528 6.14 12.03 -14.16
N VAL A 529 5.00 12.60 -13.78
CA VAL A 529 3.65 12.03 -13.98
C VAL A 529 3.19 12.39 -15.38
N VAL A 530 2.72 11.42 -16.15
CA VAL A 530 2.37 11.61 -17.56
C VAL A 530 0.88 11.67 -17.84
N GLY A 531 0.05 11.16 -16.92
CA GLY A 531 -1.40 11.11 -17.05
C GLY A 531 -1.95 9.87 -17.74
N LYS A 532 -3.24 9.60 -17.53
CA LYS A 532 -3.94 8.41 -18.03
C LYS A 532 -3.77 8.18 -19.53
N GLU A 533 -3.94 9.22 -20.34
CA GLU A 533 -3.83 9.13 -21.80
C GLU A 533 -2.44 8.66 -22.26
N GLN A 534 -1.38 9.14 -21.61
CA GLN A 534 -0.02 8.74 -21.98
C GLN A 534 0.30 7.33 -21.50
N VAL A 535 -0.22 6.91 -20.34
CA VAL A 535 -0.12 5.51 -19.89
C VAL A 535 -0.85 4.59 -20.86
N ALA A 536 -2.06 4.94 -21.31
CA ALA A 536 -2.80 4.20 -22.32
C ALA A 536 -2.04 4.05 -23.64
N ARG A 537 -1.12 4.97 -23.94
CA ARG A 537 -0.20 4.92 -25.09
C ARG A 537 1.12 4.21 -24.78
N SER A 538 1.26 3.53 -23.64
CA SER A 538 2.50 2.89 -23.16
C SER A 538 3.70 3.86 -23.04
N ARG A 539 3.42 5.06 -22.51
CA ARG A 539 4.43 6.12 -22.35
C ARG A 539 4.65 6.50 -20.88
N GLU A 540 4.31 5.60 -19.97
CA GLU A 540 4.61 5.76 -18.54
C GLU A 540 6.13 5.92 -18.34
N MET A 541 6.52 6.70 -17.31
CA MET A 541 7.91 7.09 -17.08
C MET A 541 8.58 6.38 -15.89
N HIS A 542 7.94 5.42 -15.26
CA HIS A 542 8.52 4.69 -14.11
C HIS A 542 9.85 4.02 -14.50
N TRP A 543 10.95 4.35 -13.79
CA TRP A 543 12.27 3.73 -14.01
C TRP A 543 12.36 2.31 -13.47
N LEU A 544 11.57 2.03 -12.46
CA LEU A 544 11.38 0.73 -11.86
C LEU A 544 9.91 0.34 -12.01
N ARG A 545 9.64 -0.83 -12.60
CA ARG A 545 8.30 -1.43 -12.60
C ARG A 545 8.32 -2.68 -11.73
N VAL A 546 7.18 -3.05 -11.20
CA VAL A 546 6.96 -4.34 -10.53
C VAL A 546 5.97 -5.12 -11.38
N ASP A 547 6.47 -6.10 -12.11
CA ASP A 547 5.65 -6.96 -12.95
C ASP A 547 4.93 -8.00 -12.08
N ALA A 548 3.69 -8.37 -12.44
CA ALA A 548 2.90 -9.41 -11.81
C ALA A 548 2.66 -10.56 -12.81
N TYR A 549 3.01 -11.77 -12.42
CA TYR A 549 2.87 -12.94 -13.25
C TYR A 549 2.02 -14.01 -12.60
N TYR A 550 1.25 -14.72 -13.42
CA TYR A 550 0.45 -15.86 -13.02
C TYR A 550 1.02 -17.14 -13.61
N LYS A 551 1.04 -18.20 -12.81
CA LYS A 551 1.43 -19.56 -13.19
C LYS A 551 0.33 -20.54 -12.79
N GLY A 552 -0.01 -21.48 -13.68
CA GLY A 552 -1.07 -22.45 -13.46
C GLY A 552 -2.45 -21.99 -13.97
N GLY A 553 -3.51 -22.65 -13.55
CA GLY A 553 -4.87 -22.41 -14.02
C GLY A 553 -5.47 -21.08 -13.56
N TYR A 554 -6.39 -20.51 -14.35
CA TYR A 554 -7.02 -19.19 -14.07
C TYR A 554 -7.80 -19.09 -12.78
N THR A 555 -8.34 -20.20 -12.29
CA THR A 555 -9.19 -20.23 -11.10
C THR A 555 -8.40 -20.11 -9.82
N SER A 556 -7.16 -20.62 -9.81
CA SER A 556 -6.26 -20.59 -8.65
C SER A 556 -4.80 -20.48 -9.08
N PRO A 557 -4.40 -19.39 -9.75
CA PRO A 557 -3.03 -19.21 -10.20
C PRO A 557 -2.10 -18.95 -9.02
N GLU A 558 -0.86 -19.41 -9.14
CA GLU A 558 0.23 -18.88 -8.35
C GLU A 558 0.60 -17.49 -8.86
N THR A 559 0.83 -16.56 -7.95
CA THR A 559 1.17 -15.18 -8.30
C THR A 559 2.59 -14.85 -7.89
N TYR A 560 3.34 -14.25 -8.81
CA TYR A 560 4.72 -13.83 -8.61
C TYR A 560 4.88 -12.34 -8.92
N PHE A 561 5.72 -11.66 -8.14
CA PHE A 561 6.07 -10.26 -8.37
C PHE A 561 7.55 -10.14 -8.68
N GLN A 562 7.89 -9.36 -9.71
CA GLN A 562 9.26 -9.13 -10.10
C GLN A 562 9.53 -7.63 -10.27
N PRO A 563 10.27 -6.99 -9.35
CA PRO A 563 10.77 -5.64 -9.56
C PRO A 563 11.82 -5.61 -10.67
N VAL A 564 11.63 -4.77 -11.69
CA VAL A 564 12.53 -4.69 -12.86
C VAL A 564 13.04 -3.26 -13.04
N PRO A 565 14.20 -2.90 -12.44
CA PRO A 565 14.94 -1.67 -12.76
C PRO A 565 15.83 -1.84 -13.98
N CYS A 566 16.62 -0.81 -14.33
CA CYS A 566 17.73 -1.00 -15.24
C CYS A 566 18.70 -2.06 -14.70
N GLN A 567 19.06 -3.02 -15.53
CA GLN A 567 19.90 -4.14 -15.12
C GLN A 567 21.39 -3.77 -15.04
N GLN A 568 21.77 -2.56 -15.46
CA GLN A 568 23.17 -2.07 -15.45
C GLN A 568 24.11 -3.09 -16.08
N CYS A 569 23.76 -3.52 -17.30
CA CYS A 569 24.46 -4.60 -18.03
C CYS A 569 25.92 -4.27 -18.29
N GLU A 570 26.83 -5.22 -18.10
CA GLU A 570 28.24 -5.10 -18.52
C GLU A 570 28.35 -5.05 -20.04
N ASN A 571 27.68 -5.97 -20.73
CA ASN A 571 27.54 -5.98 -22.17
C ASN A 571 26.26 -5.25 -22.56
N ALA A 572 26.25 -3.92 -22.42
CA ALA A 572 25.05 -3.13 -22.55
C ALA A 572 24.60 -2.91 -24.00
N PRO A 573 23.56 -3.60 -24.51
CA PRO A 573 23.13 -3.44 -25.89
C PRO A 573 22.56 -2.05 -26.20
N CYS A 574 22.27 -1.28 -25.21
CA CYS A 574 21.80 0.11 -25.34
C CYS A 574 22.95 1.12 -25.59
N GLU A 575 24.20 0.78 -25.23
CA GLU A 575 25.36 1.65 -25.41
C GLU A 575 25.80 1.66 -26.85
N VAL A 576 25.96 0.49 -27.46
CA VAL A 576 26.48 0.32 -28.82
C VAL A 576 25.59 0.94 -29.90
N VAL A 577 24.31 1.17 -29.61
CA VAL A 577 23.34 1.75 -30.56
C VAL A 577 23.12 3.24 -30.36
N CYS A 578 23.78 3.86 -29.37
CA CYS A 578 23.61 5.28 -29.09
C CYS A 578 24.54 6.09 -30.05
N PRO A 579 23.99 6.89 -30.99
CA PRO A 579 24.80 7.58 -31.99
C PRO A 579 25.67 8.71 -31.41
N VAL A 580 25.38 9.13 -30.18
CA VAL A 580 26.07 10.24 -29.52
C VAL A 580 26.72 9.83 -28.18
N ALA A 581 26.80 8.53 -27.90
CA ALA A 581 27.33 7.98 -26.64
C ALA A 581 26.75 8.69 -25.41
N ALA A 582 25.45 8.99 -25.43
CA ALA A 582 24.72 9.56 -24.27
C ALA A 582 24.54 8.54 -23.14
N THR A 583 24.70 7.27 -23.44
CA THR A 583 24.76 6.18 -22.48
C THR A 583 26.11 5.48 -22.61
N ALA A 584 26.84 5.36 -21.50
CA ALA A 584 28.20 4.89 -21.44
C ALA A 584 28.50 4.20 -20.10
N HIS A 585 29.50 3.32 -20.09
CA HIS A 585 29.94 2.63 -18.89
C HIS A 585 30.85 3.49 -18.04
N SER A 586 30.59 3.52 -16.72
CA SER A 586 31.49 4.12 -15.76
C SER A 586 32.57 3.15 -15.32
N ALA A 587 33.65 3.69 -14.72
CA ALA A 587 34.72 2.88 -14.13
C ALA A 587 34.28 1.98 -12.95
N GLU A 588 33.06 2.19 -12.44
CA GLU A 588 32.47 1.43 -11.33
C GLU A 588 31.34 0.49 -11.81
N GLY A 589 31.18 0.35 -13.14
CA GLY A 589 30.23 -0.56 -13.77
C GLY A 589 28.80 -0.04 -13.87
N LEU A 590 28.56 1.26 -13.69
CA LEU A 590 27.26 1.85 -13.95
C LEU A 590 27.09 2.13 -15.44
N ASN A 591 25.93 1.81 -15.98
CA ASN A 591 25.51 2.30 -17.27
C ASN A 591 24.94 3.72 -17.10
N ASP A 592 25.81 4.71 -17.21
CA ASP A 592 25.48 6.11 -17.00
C ASP A 592 24.67 6.70 -18.15
N MET A 593 23.87 7.72 -17.85
CA MET A 593 23.07 8.45 -18.82
C MET A 593 23.36 9.93 -18.76
N THR A 594 23.98 10.46 -19.82
CA THR A 594 24.24 11.90 -19.98
C THR A 594 23.05 12.54 -20.71
N TYR A 595 22.10 13.08 -19.94
CA TYR A 595 20.83 13.59 -20.48
C TYR A 595 21.01 14.69 -21.53
N ASN A 596 21.91 15.63 -21.30
CA ASN A 596 22.15 16.74 -22.22
C ASN A 596 22.78 16.34 -23.56
N ARG A 597 23.33 15.13 -23.64
CA ARG A 597 23.90 14.57 -24.88
C ARG A 597 22.87 13.78 -25.69
N CYS A 598 21.75 13.40 -25.06
CA CYS A 598 20.72 12.58 -25.70
C CYS A 598 19.98 13.39 -26.77
N VAL A 599 19.97 12.87 -28.01
CA VAL A 599 19.26 13.46 -29.17
C VAL A 599 17.92 12.77 -29.48
N GLY A 600 17.49 11.82 -28.65
CA GLY A 600 16.16 11.24 -28.72
C GLY A 600 15.90 10.22 -29.84
N THR A 601 16.92 9.55 -30.36
CA THR A 601 16.76 8.52 -31.42
C THR A 601 15.95 7.30 -30.91
N ARG A 602 15.90 7.03 -29.61
CA ARG A 602 15.16 5.93 -28.94
C ARG A 602 15.62 4.52 -29.30
N TYR A 603 16.65 4.35 -30.13
CA TYR A 603 17.12 3.02 -30.50
C TYR A 603 17.56 2.22 -29.27
N CYS A 604 18.11 2.89 -28.25
CA CYS A 604 18.50 2.25 -26.99
C CYS A 604 17.31 1.62 -26.23
N SER A 605 16.08 2.14 -26.36
CA SER A 605 14.90 1.52 -25.77
C SER A 605 14.43 0.30 -26.55
N ASN A 606 14.55 0.35 -27.89
CA ASN A 606 14.20 -0.79 -28.74
C ASN A 606 15.16 -1.95 -28.48
N ASN A 607 16.47 -1.64 -28.33
CA ASN A 607 17.52 -2.64 -28.15
C ASN A 607 17.65 -3.16 -26.69
N CYS A 608 17.02 -2.52 -25.72
CA CYS A 608 17.00 -3.00 -24.37
C CYS A 608 16.07 -4.22 -24.23
N PRO A 609 16.59 -5.44 -23.92
CA PRO A 609 15.73 -6.61 -23.78
C PRO A 609 14.79 -6.51 -22.58
N TYR A 610 15.18 -5.81 -21.53
CA TYR A 610 14.42 -5.62 -20.31
C TYR A 610 13.33 -4.53 -20.40
N LYS A 611 13.34 -3.72 -21.49
CA LYS A 611 12.38 -2.63 -21.74
C LYS A 611 12.24 -1.64 -20.58
N VAL A 612 13.38 -1.24 -20.00
CA VAL A 612 13.46 -0.34 -18.81
C VAL A 612 13.96 1.07 -19.14
N ARG A 613 13.96 1.45 -20.39
CA ARG A 613 14.34 2.80 -20.82
C ARG A 613 13.08 3.58 -21.19
N ARG A 614 12.93 4.79 -20.62
CA ARG A 614 11.74 5.62 -20.72
C ARG A 614 12.04 6.90 -21.48
N PHE A 615 11.14 7.31 -22.36
CA PHE A 615 11.34 8.46 -23.23
C PHE A 615 10.36 9.58 -22.96
N ASN A 616 10.86 10.79 -22.81
CA ASN A 616 10.04 12.00 -22.67
C ASN A 616 9.47 12.42 -24.03
N PHE A 617 8.34 11.85 -24.44
CA PHE A 617 7.66 12.20 -25.70
C PHE A 617 7.15 13.63 -25.71
N LEU A 618 6.72 14.13 -24.54
CA LEU A 618 6.22 15.48 -24.32
C LEU A 618 6.99 16.13 -23.18
N LEU A 619 6.78 17.42 -22.96
CA LEU A 619 7.26 18.11 -21.77
C LEU A 619 6.33 17.80 -20.61
N TYR A 620 6.59 16.67 -19.92
CA TYR A 620 5.78 16.22 -18.80
C TYR A 620 6.05 17.01 -17.51
N GLN A 621 7.18 17.70 -17.42
CA GLN A 621 7.60 18.45 -16.25
C GLN A 621 7.05 19.89 -16.28
N ASP A 622 6.46 20.34 -15.18
CA ASP A 622 6.08 21.74 -14.99
C ASP A 622 7.24 22.52 -14.36
N PHE A 623 7.87 23.39 -15.13
CA PHE A 623 8.98 24.23 -14.67
C PHE A 623 8.53 25.58 -14.10
N TYR A 624 7.28 25.96 -14.28
CA TYR A 624 6.81 27.34 -14.06
C TYR A 624 6.00 27.49 -12.77
N THR A 625 5.16 26.51 -12.42
CA THR A 625 4.31 26.58 -11.23
C THR A 625 5.16 26.57 -9.96
N ALA A 626 5.13 27.67 -9.22
CA ALA A 626 5.98 27.87 -8.05
C ALA A 626 5.77 26.83 -6.95
N SER A 627 4.51 26.46 -6.67
CA SER A 627 4.16 25.44 -5.65
C SER A 627 4.68 24.05 -5.97
N LEU A 628 4.90 23.70 -7.25
CA LEU A 628 5.42 22.41 -7.66
C LEU A 628 6.95 22.30 -7.61
N LYS A 629 7.66 23.43 -7.41
CA LYS A 629 9.13 23.41 -7.34
C LYS A 629 9.64 22.65 -6.12
N MET A 630 8.93 22.72 -5.01
CA MET A 630 9.34 22.09 -3.75
C MET A 630 9.23 20.57 -3.74
N MET A 631 8.47 19.96 -4.66
CA MET A 631 8.40 18.50 -4.77
C MET A 631 9.68 17.89 -5.39
N ARG A 632 10.58 18.69 -5.94
CA ARG A 632 11.74 18.22 -6.68
C ARG A 632 12.95 18.03 -5.78
N ASN A 633 13.61 16.87 -5.97
CA ASN A 633 14.91 16.62 -5.37
C ASN A 633 15.97 17.52 -6.06
N PRO A 634 16.61 18.45 -5.33
CA PRO A 634 17.59 19.36 -5.91
C PRO A 634 18.87 18.67 -6.40
N ASN A 635 19.16 17.46 -5.91
CA ASN A 635 20.35 16.68 -6.27
C ASN A 635 20.17 15.88 -7.57
N VAL A 636 19.00 15.92 -8.19
CA VAL A 636 18.68 15.16 -9.41
C VAL A 636 18.19 16.08 -10.51
N SER A 637 18.80 16.00 -11.68
CA SER A 637 18.40 16.78 -12.84
C SER A 637 16.94 16.56 -13.20
N VAL A 638 16.23 17.63 -13.52
CA VAL A 638 14.90 17.57 -14.13
C VAL A 638 15.06 17.51 -15.64
N ARG A 639 14.51 16.45 -16.27
CA ARG A 639 14.68 16.22 -17.71
C ARG A 639 13.55 16.89 -18.49
N SER A 640 13.89 17.34 -19.69
CA SER A 640 12.96 17.92 -20.64
C SER A 640 12.46 16.89 -21.65
N ARG A 641 11.57 17.30 -22.57
CA ARG A 641 11.13 16.48 -23.71
C ARG A 641 12.31 16.05 -24.58
N GLY A 642 12.18 14.93 -25.27
CA GLY A 642 13.17 14.45 -26.26
C GLY A 642 14.36 13.72 -25.65
N VAL A 643 14.35 13.46 -24.33
CA VAL A 643 15.45 12.75 -23.64
C VAL A 643 14.99 11.40 -23.15
N MET A 644 15.91 10.44 -23.16
CA MET A 644 15.74 9.10 -22.59
C MET A 644 16.11 9.10 -21.10
N GLU A 645 15.33 8.40 -20.30
CA GLU A 645 15.57 8.20 -18.86
C GLU A 645 15.67 6.71 -18.52
N LYS A 646 16.35 6.40 -17.42
CA LYS A 646 16.45 5.05 -16.86
C LYS A 646 16.93 5.07 -15.41
N CYS A 647 16.78 3.97 -14.68
CA CYS A 647 17.37 3.81 -13.35
C CYS A 647 18.90 3.98 -13.38
N THR A 648 19.42 4.78 -12.44
CA THR A 648 20.84 5.08 -12.27
C THR A 648 21.42 4.48 -10.99
N TYR A 649 20.69 3.58 -10.29
CA TYR A 649 20.97 3.15 -8.90
C TYR A 649 21.05 4.31 -7.90
N CYS A 650 20.33 5.40 -8.15
CA CYS A 650 20.41 6.63 -7.37
C CYS A 650 21.84 7.15 -7.28
N VAL A 651 22.48 7.41 -8.44
CA VAL A 651 23.89 7.83 -8.53
C VAL A 651 24.21 9.03 -7.62
N GLN A 652 23.26 9.94 -7.36
CA GLN A 652 23.42 11.05 -6.43
C GLN A 652 23.71 10.56 -4.99
N ARG A 653 23.09 9.44 -4.56
CA ARG A 653 23.36 8.85 -3.23
C ARG A 653 24.71 8.15 -3.20
N ILE A 654 25.11 7.49 -4.29
CA ILE A 654 26.43 6.89 -4.44
C ILE A 654 27.50 7.97 -4.32
N GLN A 655 27.37 9.07 -5.09
CA GLN A 655 28.34 10.16 -5.06
C GLN A 655 28.42 10.84 -3.68
N LYS A 656 27.27 11.05 -3.03
CA LYS A 656 27.24 11.62 -1.67
C LYS A 656 28.05 10.75 -0.69
N ALA A 657 27.81 9.45 -0.65
CA ALA A 657 28.52 8.54 0.25
C ALA A 657 30.02 8.46 -0.06
N LYS A 658 30.39 8.48 -1.34
CA LYS A 658 31.81 8.56 -1.76
C LYS A 658 32.48 9.83 -1.26
N ILE A 659 31.86 10.98 -1.45
CA ILE A 659 32.39 12.28 -0.99
C ILE A 659 32.59 12.26 0.53
N GLU A 660 31.61 11.76 1.30
CA GLU A 660 31.73 11.70 2.76
C GLU A 660 32.82 10.71 3.19
N SER A 661 32.91 9.54 2.57
CA SER A 661 33.94 8.56 2.88
C SER A 661 35.37 9.04 2.53
N GLU A 662 35.51 9.79 1.42
CA GLU A 662 36.79 10.40 1.02
C GLU A 662 37.24 11.47 2.00
N LYS A 663 36.33 12.31 2.52
CA LYS A 663 36.63 13.30 3.58
C LYS A 663 37.15 12.63 4.86
N GLU A 664 36.68 11.44 5.15
CA GLU A 664 37.09 10.63 6.29
C GLU A 664 38.32 9.75 6.00
N GLY A 665 38.87 9.76 4.79
CA GLY A 665 40.02 8.97 4.37
C GLY A 665 39.79 7.47 4.39
N ARG A 666 38.54 7.02 4.12
CA ARG A 666 38.13 5.61 4.15
C ARG A 666 37.37 5.19 2.89
N ARG A 667 37.16 3.91 2.73
CA ARG A 667 36.21 3.38 1.72
C ARG A 667 34.77 3.49 2.25
N VAL A 668 33.82 3.49 1.30
CA VAL A 668 32.39 3.38 1.60
C VAL A 668 32.13 2.04 2.31
N ARG A 669 31.35 2.07 3.40
CA ARG A 669 30.98 0.87 4.17
C ARG A 669 29.77 0.17 3.53
N ASP A 670 29.65 -1.13 3.74
CA ASP A 670 28.45 -1.86 3.33
C ASP A 670 27.20 -1.32 4.04
N GLY A 671 26.12 -1.11 3.28
CA GLY A 671 24.88 -0.52 3.77
C GLY A 671 24.85 1.01 3.85
N GLU A 672 25.98 1.71 3.68
CA GLU A 672 26.06 3.19 3.70
C GLU A 672 25.33 3.81 2.48
N ILE A 673 25.34 3.13 1.35
CA ILE A 673 24.57 3.52 0.18
C ILE A 673 23.28 2.70 0.13
N THR A 674 22.14 3.38 0.31
CA THR A 674 20.83 2.76 0.20
C THR A 674 20.02 3.50 -0.88
N PRO A 675 19.82 2.91 -2.07
CA PRO A 675 18.94 3.47 -3.09
C PRO A 675 17.52 3.68 -2.57
N ALA A 676 16.78 4.64 -3.12
CA ALA A 676 15.44 4.98 -2.64
C ALA A 676 14.49 3.76 -2.63
N CYS A 677 14.58 2.91 -3.65
CA CYS A 677 13.77 1.69 -3.74
C CYS A 677 14.09 0.67 -2.63
N ALA A 678 15.37 0.55 -2.23
CA ALA A 678 15.77 -0.33 -1.14
C ALA A 678 15.35 0.25 0.22
N GLN A 679 15.51 1.57 0.41
CA GLN A 679 15.14 2.26 1.63
C GLN A 679 13.63 2.15 1.94
N ALA A 680 12.80 2.23 0.90
CA ALA A 680 11.35 2.16 1.05
C ALA A 680 10.79 0.73 1.07
N CYS A 681 11.62 -0.30 0.91
CA CYS A 681 11.17 -1.69 0.86
C CYS A 681 10.87 -2.21 2.27
N PRO A 682 9.60 -2.46 2.64
CA PRO A 682 9.23 -2.85 4.01
C PRO A 682 9.72 -4.27 4.38
N VAL A 683 10.10 -5.06 3.39
CA VAL A 683 10.55 -6.46 3.55
C VAL A 683 12.03 -6.66 3.16
N GLU A 684 12.76 -5.58 2.96
CA GLU A 684 14.19 -5.57 2.58
C GLU A 684 14.55 -6.49 1.39
N ALA A 685 13.62 -6.68 0.45
CA ALA A 685 13.83 -7.55 -0.71
C ALA A 685 14.93 -7.03 -1.67
N ILE A 686 15.25 -5.74 -1.63
CA ILE A 686 16.21 -5.08 -2.52
C ILE A 686 17.49 -4.76 -1.75
N VAL A 687 18.59 -5.39 -2.12
CA VAL A 687 19.91 -5.17 -1.51
C VAL A 687 20.88 -4.61 -2.53
N PHE A 688 21.57 -3.55 -2.16
CA PHE A 688 22.54 -2.84 -3.02
C PHE A 688 23.90 -2.73 -2.32
N GLY A 689 25.00 -2.74 -3.07
CA GLY A 689 26.33 -2.54 -2.51
C GLY A 689 27.47 -2.79 -3.52
N ASP A 690 28.69 -2.83 -2.98
CA ASP A 690 29.92 -3.11 -3.74
C ASP A 690 30.12 -4.63 -3.91
N ILE A 691 30.08 -5.11 -5.15
CA ILE A 691 30.31 -6.53 -5.49
C ILE A 691 31.76 -6.93 -5.28
N ASN A 692 32.72 -5.99 -5.42
CA ASN A 692 34.15 -6.26 -5.17
C ASN A 692 34.44 -6.55 -3.70
N ASN A 693 33.60 -6.06 -2.80
CA ASN A 693 33.67 -6.42 -1.39
C ASN A 693 32.93 -7.75 -1.14
N ARG A 694 33.66 -8.85 -1.05
CA ARG A 694 33.09 -10.20 -0.83
C ARG A 694 32.32 -10.33 0.48
N GLU A 695 32.57 -9.47 1.48
CA GLU A 695 31.87 -9.46 2.75
C GLU A 695 30.56 -8.64 2.70
N SER A 696 30.33 -7.88 1.64
CA SER A 696 29.10 -7.11 1.48
C SER A 696 27.86 -8.02 1.38
N ARG A 697 26.71 -7.51 1.85
CA ARG A 697 25.42 -8.21 1.77
C ARG A 697 25.09 -8.59 0.31
N VAL A 698 25.32 -7.67 -0.63
CA VAL A 698 25.00 -7.92 -2.05
C VAL A 698 25.87 -9.01 -2.64
N ALA A 699 27.19 -9.05 -2.33
CA ALA A 699 28.10 -10.08 -2.82
C ALA A 699 27.71 -11.47 -2.26
N LYS A 700 27.35 -11.55 -0.98
CA LYS A 700 26.86 -12.79 -0.36
C LYS A 700 25.60 -13.30 -1.04
N LEU A 701 24.60 -12.44 -1.27
CA LEU A 701 23.38 -12.82 -1.96
C LEU A 701 23.64 -13.25 -3.41
N LYS A 702 24.56 -12.58 -4.12
CA LYS A 702 24.93 -12.97 -5.49
C LYS A 702 25.69 -14.29 -5.55
N SER A 703 26.33 -14.74 -4.47
CA SER A 703 26.97 -16.04 -4.38
C SER A 703 26.02 -17.19 -4.01
N GLU A 704 24.78 -16.89 -3.63
CA GLU A 704 23.78 -17.92 -3.35
C GLU A 704 23.41 -18.71 -4.59
N LYS A 705 23.16 -20.01 -4.44
CA LYS A 705 22.76 -20.90 -5.54
C LYS A 705 21.41 -20.51 -6.16
N ARG A 706 20.54 -19.82 -5.42
CA ARG A 706 19.27 -19.26 -5.92
C ARG A 706 19.46 -18.05 -6.83
N ASN A 707 20.64 -17.45 -6.86
CA ASN A 707 20.89 -16.25 -7.65
C ASN A 707 20.87 -16.54 -9.14
N TYR A 708 20.16 -15.72 -9.90
CA TYR A 708 20.09 -15.83 -11.35
C TYR A 708 20.00 -14.47 -12.02
N SER A 709 20.36 -14.42 -13.29
CA SER A 709 20.23 -13.25 -14.16
C SER A 709 18.95 -13.36 -14.98
N LEU A 710 18.15 -12.29 -15.03
CA LEU A 710 17.01 -12.21 -15.95
C LEU A 710 17.51 -12.21 -17.39
N LEU A 711 16.97 -13.09 -18.25
CA LEU A 711 17.39 -13.31 -19.63
C LEU A 711 18.90 -13.58 -19.73
N GLY A 712 19.42 -14.48 -18.89
CA GLY A 712 20.84 -14.82 -18.83
C GLY A 712 21.42 -15.30 -20.16
N GLU A 713 20.61 -15.99 -20.97
CA GLU A 713 20.93 -16.49 -22.31
C GLU A 713 21.36 -15.40 -23.31
N LEU A 714 20.99 -14.14 -23.09
CA LEU A 714 21.38 -13.02 -23.91
C LEU A 714 22.80 -12.51 -23.62
N ASN A 715 23.47 -13.05 -22.61
CA ASN A 715 24.85 -12.70 -22.21
C ASN A 715 25.09 -11.19 -22.03
N THR A 716 24.08 -10.46 -21.55
CA THR A 716 24.23 -9.02 -21.27
C THR A 716 24.98 -8.75 -19.95
N LYS A 717 25.23 -9.79 -19.15
CA LYS A 717 25.89 -9.75 -17.84
C LYS A 717 25.30 -8.69 -16.93
N PRO A 718 24.05 -8.84 -16.48
CA PRO A 718 23.37 -7.85 -15.65
C PRO A 718 23.97 -7.75 -14.26
N ARG A 719 24.09 -6.53 -13.72
CA ARG A 719 24.51 -6.26 -12.34
C ARG A 719 23.35 -6.28 -11.35
N THR A 720 22.10 -6.14 -11.84
CA THR A 720 20.91 -6.51 -11.07
C THR A 720 20.64 -7.98 -11.28
N THR A 721 20.56 -8.76 -10.20
CA THR A 721 20.23 -10.19 -10.24
C THR A 721 19.09 -10.49 -9.28
N TYR A 722 18.54 -11.69 -9.38
CA TYR A 722 17.38 -12.12 -8.60
C TYR A 722 17.70 -13.39 -7.83
N LEU A 723 17.08 -13.52 -6.65
CA LEU A 723 17.06 -14.78 -5.91
C LEU A 723 15.71 -15.46 -6.20
N ALA A 724 15.77 -16.70 -6.67
CA ALA A 724 14.60 -17.50 -7.01
C ALA A 724 13.65 -17.70 -5.81
N ALA A 725 12.36 -17.72 -6.07
CA ALA A 725 11.33 -17.95 -5.06
C ALA A 725 11.25 -19.43 -4.70
N VAL A 726 11.42 -19.76 -3.41
CA VAL A 726 11.29 -21.12 -2.89
C VAL A 726 10.04 -21.22 -2.04
N ARG A 727 9.15 -22.15 -2.35
CA ARG A 727 7.93 -22.41 -1.61
C ARG A 727 8.02 -23.75 -0.87
N ASN A 728 7.39 -23.82 0.28
CA ASN A 728 7.29 -25.06 1.06
C ASN A 728 5.81 -25.38 1.32
N PRO A 729 5.03 -25.77 0.26
CA PRO A 729 3.64 -26.10 0.44
C PRO A 729 3.49 -27.33 1.32
N ASN A 730 2.45 -27.37 2.16
CA ASN A 730 2.10 -28.57 2.91
C ASN A 730 1.68 -29.68 1.93
N PRO A 731 2.39 -30.83 1.89
CA PRO A 731 2.09 -31.90 0.93
C PRO A 731 0.69 -32.49 1.10
N GLU A 732 0.10 -32.41 2.30
CA GLU A 732 -1.28 -32.87 2.54
C GLU A 732 -2.32 -31.93 1.87
N LEU A 733 -1.94 -30.67 1.57
CA LEU A 733 -2.81 -29.68 0.92
C LEU A 733 -2.64 -29.62 -0.60
N SER A 734 -1.51 -30.09 -1.13
CA SER A 734 -1.15 -29.98 -2.55
C SER A 734 -1.85 -30.98 -3.48
N GLY A 735 -2.75 -31.81 -2.99
CA GLY A 735 -3.43 -32.89 -3.73
C GLY A 735 -4.77 -32.51 -4.40
N GLY A 736 -5.00 -31.28 -4.80
CA GLY A 736 -6.28 -30.79 -5.33
C GLY A 736 -6.25 -29.97 -6.62
N SER A 737 -5.12 -29.90 -7.30
CA SER A 737 -5.03 -29.18 -8.59
C SER A 737 -4.88 -30.18 -9.74
N ASN A 738 -6.00 -30.72 -10.22
CA ASN A 738 -6.17 -31.26 -11.57
C ASN A 738 -7.25 -30.44 -12.27
#